data_3c06ca2dc85235841f4bb77537fd76fa
#
_entry.id   3c06ca2dc85235841f4bb77537fd76fa
#
_cell.length_a   1.000
_cell.length_b   1.000
_cell.length_c   1.000
_cell.angle_alpha   90.00
_cell.angle_beta   90.00
_cell.angle_gamma   90.00
#
_symmetry.space_group_name_H-M   'P 1'
#
loop_
_entity.id
_entity.type
_entity.pdbx_description
1 polymer ?
#
loop_
_entity_poly.entity_id
_entity_poly.type
_entity_poly.pdbx_seq_one_letter_code
_entity_poly.pdbx_strand_id
1 'polypeptide(L)'
;MKTRWTATKTAIVLALCGSTLASGFATAQEAKAPAAPAAPAKSANMTVLPGDDFFTWANGDWLAKTEIPADRGSWSAMGALAEDTNTRIARMIEELGAAKDTSGEARKVADFYAAYMDEAGIEKRGLAPIKPMLASIAGIKDKAALVRALGGSIRADVDPLNATNFFTENLFGLWVAQGLTDPSHNLPYILQGGLGLPDRAYYLENNARMADLRTKYQQHIAAMLKLAGMDRSEERAARVFELELALAQTHATREESADIQKSNNVWTMKDFATKAPGVDWNAFFKAAGLSSQDRFQVYHPSAVTGAARLLANADVATWRDYLAFHKLNQYASLLPKAFADQRFEFNGKTLSGTPQQSARWKRALGATNAAMDEAVGKVYVAKYFPAENKARVQKMVANIIDAFSRRIEKLDWMAPATRAQAQAKVKSMYVGIGYPEKWKSYDGLQVVAGDAFGNTVRAEEYHYQQELAKLKRKPERTEWAMPPQLVNAVNLPLQNAMNFPAASLQPPFFDPNGSDAANYGAIGSIIGHEISHSFDDQGAQFDAQGRLRDWWTKEDLEHFKAASSKLVAQYGTYKPFPDLAVNGQLTLSENLADLAGLEAAYDAFKTTPSGKSAESDRDFFKGFAQGWRSKMREASLRRAVLTDGHAPAQYRTYIVRNMDAWYKAFDVKPGQELYLAPQERVKIW
;
A
#
# COMPACT_ATOMS: atom_id res chain seq x y z
N MET A 1 -40.92 -8.94 -10.71
CA MET A 1 -40.14 -9.76 -9.80
C MET A 1 -38.82 -9.02 -9.58
N LYS A 2 -38.63 -8.46 -8.39
CA LYS A 2 -37.44 -7.69 -8.06
C LYS A 2 -36.43 -8.64 -7.42
N THR A 3 -35.42 -9.04 -8.16
CA THR A 3 -34.27 -9.77 -7.62
C THR A 3 -33.23 -8.75 -7.14
N ARG A 4 -33.07 -8.67 -5.83
CA ARG A 4 -32.01 -7.89 -5.18
C ARG A 4 -30.68 -8.61 -5.40
N TRP A 5 -29.76 -7.97 -6.08
CA TRP A 5 -28.36 -8.35 -6.11
C TRP A 5 -27.62 -7.64 -4.97
N THR A 6 -27.17 -8.40 -4.01
CA THR A 6 -26.17 -7.94 -3.04
C THR A 6 -24.81 -8.12 -3.65
N ALA A 7 -24.22 -7.03 -4.13
CA ALA A 7 -22.84 -7.02 -4.58
C ALA A 7 -21.94 -6.82 -3.36
N THR A 8 -21.23 -7.86 -2.97
CA THR A 8 -20.14 -7.77 -1.98
C THR A 8 -18.86 -7.43 -2.75
N LYS A 9 -18.34 -6.23 -2.57
CA LYS A 9 -17.06 -5.77 -3.15
C LYS A 9 -16.13 -5.42 -2.01
N THR A 10 -14.95 -6.00 -2.02
CA THR A 10 -13.92 -5.82 -0.97
C THR A 10 -12.72 -5.05 -1.53
N ALA A 11 -12.23 -4.12 -0.75
CA ALA A 11 -11.13 -3.22 -1.12
C ALA A 11 -9.75 -3.85 -0.96
N ILE A 12 -8.87 -3.44 -1.83
CA ILE A 12 -7.47 -3.83 -1.88
C ILE A 12 -6.68 -2.97 -0.90
N VAL A 13 -6.03 -3.59 0.05
CA VAL A 13 -5.00 -2.95 0.88
C VAL A 13 -3.66 -3.53 0.47
N LEU A 14 -2.89 -2.79 -0.30
CA LEU A 14 -1.46 -2.98 -0.43
C LEU A 14 -0.83 -2.67 0.93
N ALA A 15 -0.82 -3.65 1.84
CA ALA A 15 0.02 -3.58 3.01
C ALA A 15 1.46 -3.85 2.57
N LEU A 16 2.09 -2.90 1.90
CA LEU A 16 3.52 -2.85 1.86
C LEU A 16 4.01 -2.54 3.25
N CYS A 17 4.74 -3.48 3.76
CA CYS A 17 5.42 -3.46 5.03
C CYS A 17 6.24 -2.18 5.23
N GLY A 18 5.60 -1.16 5.78
CA GLY A 18 6.25 -0.23 6.66
C GLY A 18 6.31 -0.86 8.03
N SER A 19 7.00 -1.99 8.16
CA SER A 19 7.27 -2.57 9.46
C SER A 19 8.54 -1.97 9.99
N THR A 20 8.38 -1.13 10.92
CA THR A 20 9.41 -0.65 11.80
C THR A 20 9.14 -1.26 13.18
N LEU A 21 9.99 -1.96 13.90
CA LEU A 21 11.23 -1.73 14.60
C LEU A 21 11.23 -2.26 16.03
N ALA A 22 12.18 -2.59 16.69
CA ALA A 22 13.50 -2.47 17.22
C ALA A 22 13.91 -3.54 18.25
N SER A 23 15.18 -3.68 18.39
CA SER A 23 15.91 -4.59 19.25
C SER A 23 16.03 -4.14 20.71
N GLY A 24 16.13 -5.10 21.60
CA GLY A 24 16.73 -4.95 22.91
C GLY A 24 17.27 -6.31 23.37
N PHE A 25 18.57 -6.41 23.65
CA PHE A 25 19.20 -7.58 24.25
C PHE A 25 18.81 -7.68 25.71
N ALA A 26 18.27 -8.81 26.13
CA ALA A 26 18.36 -9.30 27.50
C ALA A 26 18.30 -10.83 27.46
N THR A 27 19.32 -11.45 28.00
CA THR A 27 19.41 -12.88 28.27
C THR A 27 18.38 -13.27 29.30
N ALA A 28 17.49 -14.20 28.98
CA ALA A 28 16.73 -14.99 29.93
C ALA A 28 16.35 -16.34 29.35
N GLN A 29 16.51 -17.31 30.15
CA GLN A 29 16.40 -18.74 30.04
C GLN A 29 15.12 -19.24 29.36
N GLU A 30 15.29 -20.34 28.63
CA GLU A 30 14.26 -21.07 27.90
C GLU A 30 13.09 -21.56 28.76
N ALA A 31 11.86 -21.27 28.28
CA ALA A 31 10.71 -22.11 28.50
C ALA A 31 10.10 -22.45 27.15
N LYS A 32 10.31 -23.68 26.68
CA LYS A 32 9.70 -24.25 25.51
C LYS A 32 8.20 -24.34 25.66
N ALA A 33 7.45 -23.56 24.88
CA ALA A 33 6.06 -23.86 24.57
C ALA A 33 6.04 -24.76 23.31
N PRO A 34 5.14 -25.77 23.21
CA PRO A 34 5.15 -26.69 22.10
C PRO A 34 4.72 -26.00 20.80
N ALA A 35 5.52 -26.15 19.77
CA ALA A 35 5.21 -25.74 18.43
C ALA A 35 4.03 -26.57 17.91
N ALA A 36 2.97 -25.90 17.42
CA ALA A 36 1.94 -26.56 16.65
C ALA A 36 2.55 -27.11 15.34
N PRO A 37 2.12 -28.30 14.89
CA PRO A 37 2.74 -28.95 13.75
C PRO A 37 2.54 -28.13 12.48
N ALA A 38 3.65 -27.82 11.81
CA ALA A 38 3.63 -27.35 10.44
C ALA A 38 2.91 -28.39 9.57
N ALA A 39 2.10 -27.94 8.60
CA ALA A 39 1.52 -28.83 7.61
C ALA A 39 2.63 -29.72 7.02
N PRO A 40 2.39 -31.02 6.82
CA PRO A 40 3.43 -31.96 6.47
C PRO A 40 4.08 -31.55 5.16
N ALA A 41 5.37 -31.23 5.21
CA ALA A 41 6.20 -31.14 4.03
C ALA A 41 6.13 -32.50 3.32
N LYS A 42 5.54 -32.54 2.12
CA LYS A 42 5.62 -33.72 1.25
C LYS A 42 7.10 -34.07 1.10
N SER A 43 7.43 -35.33 1.33
CA SER A 43 8.81 -35.82 1.38
C SER A 43 9.62 -35.42 0.15
N ALA A 44 10.87 -35.04 0.39
CA ALA A 44 11.81 -34.40 -0.54
C ALA A 44 12.32 -35.32 -1.66
N ASN A 45 11.48 -36.14 -2.31
CA ASN A 45 11.92 -37.01 -3.41
C ASN A 45 10.87 -37.30 -4.49
N MET A 46 9.78 -36.53 -4.58
CA MET A 46 8.90 -36.56 -5.76
C MET A 46 9.20 -35.32 -6.62
N THR A 47 9.61 -35.54 -7.86
CA THR A 47 9.74 -34.47 -8.86
C THR A 47 8.35 -33.88 -9.10
N VAL A 48 8.08 -32.68 -8.55
CA VAL A 48 6.83 -31.97 -8.78
C VAL A 48 6.75 -31.60 -10.26
N LEU A 49 5.65 -31.96 -10.93
CA LEU A 49 5.46 -31.58 -12.32
C LEU A 49 4.89 -30.14 -12.42
N PRO A 50 5.30 -29.37 -13.45
CA PRO A 50 4.79 -28.01 -13.64
C PRO A 50 3.26 -27.92 -13.70
N GLY A 51 2.62 -28.95 -14.29
CA GLY A 51 1.17 -29.04 -14.43
C GLY A 51 0.43 -29.42 -13.13
N ASP A 52 1.14 -29.87 -12.09
CA ASP A 52 0.54 -30.20 -10.80
C ASP A 52 0.68 -29.06 -9.79
N ASP A 53 1.89 -28.49 -9.67
CA ASP A 53 2.15 -27.32 -8.84
C ASP A 53 3.29 -26.48 -9.44
N PHE A 54 2.91 -25.50 -10.23
CA PHE A 54 3.86 -24.65 -10.94
C PHE A 54 4.71 -23.78 -9.99
N PHE A 55 4.13 -23.34 -8.88
CA PHE A 55 4.84 -22.57 -7.88
C PHE A 55 5.96 -23.39 -7.20
N THR A 56 5.63 -24.58 -6.72
CA THR A 56 6.59 -25.47 -6.07
C THR A 56 7.62 -25.99 -7.07
N TRP A 57 7.20 -26.31 -8.31
CA TRP A 57 8.13 -26.70 -9.36
C TRP A 57 9.24 -25.64 -9.57
N ALA A 58 8.86 -24.35 -9.69
CA ALA A 58 9.80 -23.27 -9.96
C ALA A 58 10.62 -22.86 -8.74
N ASN A 59 10.10 -23.05 -7.51
CA ASN A 59 10.64 -22.46 -6.29
C ASN A 59 10.99 -23.46 -5.18
N GLY A 60 10.86 -24.77 -5.40
CA GLY A 60 11.01 -25.81 -4.37
C GLY A 60 12.31 -25.73 -3.58
N ASP A 61 13.43 -25.56 -4.25
CA ASP A 61 14.74 -25.42 -3.61
C ASP A 61 14.83 -24.17 -2.73
N TRP A 62 14.27 -23.06 -3.17
CA TRP A 62 14.24 -21.83 -2.40
C TRP A 62 13.31 -21.97 -1.20
N LEU A 63 12.15 -22.59 -1.38
CA LEU A 63 11.20 -22.85 -0.30
C LEU A 63 11.79 -23.76 0.79
N ALA A 64 12.57 -24.78 0.40
CA ALA A 64 13.20 -25.70 1.33
C ALA A 64 14.34 -25.04 2.16
N LYS A 65 15.08 -24.12 1.56
CA LYS A 65 16.29 -23.51 2.15
C LYS A 65 16.05 -22.18 2.84
N THR A 66 14.88 -21.56 2.62
CA THR A 66 14.60 -20.19 3.09
C THR A 66 13.77 -20.19 4.37
N GLU A 67 14.23 -19.47 5.37
CA GLU A 67 13.47 -19.19 6.59
C GLU A 67 12.89 -17.77 6.56
N ILE A 68 11.75 -17.58 7.23
CA ILE A 68 11.14 -16.25 7.41
C ILE A 68 11.86 -15.56 8.57
N PRO A 69 12.49 -14.39 8.37
CA PRO A 69 13.14 -13.65 9.45
C PRO A 69 12.20 -13.40 10.64
N ALA A 70 12.77 -13.38 11.85
CA ALA A 70 11.97 -13.26 13.08
C ALA A 70 11.21 -11.93 13.18
N ASP A 71 11.72 -10.86 12.54
CA ASP A 71 11.10 -9.54 12.48
C ASP A 71 10.11 -9.39 11.30
N ARG A 72 9.74 -10.51 10.63
CA ARG A 72 8.88 -10.52 9.45
C ARG A 72 7.72 -11.53 9.59
N GLY A 73 6.55 -11.18 9.03
CA GLY A 73 5.41 -12.08 8.89
C GLY A 73 5.47 -12.93 7.61
N SER A 74 6.27 -12.50 6.64
CA SER A 74 6.49 -13.16 5.36
C SER A 74 7.88 -12.88 4.82
N TRP A 75 8.33 -13.70 3.88
CA TRP A 75 9.57 -13.50 3.14
C TRP A 75 9.39 -13.87 1.67
N SER A 76 9.81 -12.99 0.77
CA SER A 76 9.61 -13.15 -0.67
C SER A 76 10.80 -12.63 -1.47
N ALA A 77 10.81 -12.83 -2.79
CA ALA A 77 11.79 -12.21 -3.67
C ALA A 77 11.81 -10.69 -3.51
N MET A 78 10.63 -10.07 -3.49
CA MET A 78 10.48 -8.63 -3.30
C MET A 78 10.94 -8.19 -1.90
N GLY A 79 10.58 -8.96 -0.85
CA GLY A 79 11.01 -8.70 0.52
C GLY A 79 12.53 -8.80 0.70
N ALA A 80 13.18 -9.76 0.05
CA ALA A 80 14.64 -9.91 0.06
C ALA A 80 15.33 -8.74 -0.66
N LEU A 81 14.83 -8.34 -1.82
CA LEU A 81 15.35 -7.17 -2.54
C LEU A 81 15.16 -5.88 -1.75
N ALA A 82 14.01 -5.70 -1.09
CA ALA A 82 13.75 -4.55 -0.23
C ALA A 82 14.72 -4.50 0.98
N GLU A 83 15.01 -5.65 1.61
CA GLU A 83 15.95 -5.72 2.72
C GLU A 83 17.38 -5.38 2.28
N ASP A 84 17.82 -5.91 1.13
CA ASP A 84 19.11 -5.59 0.55
C ASP A 84 19.21 -4.10 0.17
N THR A 85 18.16 -3.56 -0.46
CA THR A 85 18.07 -2.14 -0.78
C THR A 85 18.13 -1.27 0.47
N ASN A 86 17.40 -1.60 1.52
CA ASN A 86 17.42 -0.89 2.79
C ASN A 86 18.82 -0.92 3.43
N THR A 87 19.51 -2.05 3.37
CA THR A 87 20.88 -2.19 3.89
C THR A 87 21.85 -1.30 3.12
N ARG A 88 21.73 -1.24 1.79
CA ARG A 88 22.54 -0.34 0.94
C ARG A 88 22.30 1.12 1.27
N ILE A 89 21.02 1.52 1.45
CA ILE A 89 20.65 2.90 1.76
C ILE A 89 21.15 3.29 3.15
N ALA A 90 20.99 2.44 4.17
CA ALA A 90 21.48 2.72 5.52
C ALA A 90 23.00 2.98 5.50
N ARG A 91 23.76 2.10 4.85
CA ARG A 91 25.22 2.29 4.67
C ARG A 91 25.55 3.59 3.95
N MET A 92 24.82 3.91 2.89
CA MET A 92 25.01 5.15 2.12
C MET A 92 24.76 6.38 2.99
N ILE A 93 23.71 6.37 3.82
CA ILE A 93 23.41 7.47 4.74
C ILE A 93 24.52 7.62 5.82
N GLU A 94 25.04 6.51 6.33
CA GLU A 94 26.15 6.50 7.27
C GLU A 94 27.43 7.07 6.64
N GLU A 95 27.73 6.70 5.39
CA GLU A 95 28.85 7.28 4.61
C GLU A 95 28.70 8.80 4.44
N LEU A 96 27.47 9.27 4.12
CA LEU A 96 27.15 10.72 4.03
C LEU A 96 27.36 11.42 5.37
N GLY A 97 26.96 10.79 6.48
CA GLY A 97 27.15 11.34 7.83
C GLY A 97 28.61 11.47 8.25
N ALA A 98 29.46 10.54 7.82
CA ALA A 98 30.90 10.52 8.11
C ALA A 98 31.71 11.48 7.23
N ALA A 99 31.25 11.81 6.03
CA ALA A 99 31.95 12.68 5.11
C ALA A 99 31.86 14.16 5.54
N LYS A 100 33.00 14.85 5.62
CA LYS A 100 33.11 16.24 6.10
C LYS A 100 32.56 17.27 5.12
N ASP A 101 32.54 16.94 3.85
CA ASP A 101 32.09 17.79 2.74
C ASP A 101 30.61 17.61 2.38
N THR A 102 29.90 16.71 3.07
CA THR A 102 28.47 16.52 2.88
C THR A 102 27.70 17.78 3.24
N SER A 103 26.89 18.27 2.32
CA SER A 103 26.11 19.51 2.44
C SER A 103 24.71 19.37 1.83
N GLY A 104 23.90 20.42 1.93
CA GLY A 104 22.57 20.48 1.32
C GLY A 104 21.63 19.38 1.78
N GLU A 105 20.86 18.81 0.85
CA GLU A 105 19.86 17.75 1.14
C GLU A 105 20.51 16.49 1.69
N ALA A 106 21.68 16.10 1.18
CA ALA A 106 22.40 14.92 1.65
C ALA A 106 22.79 15.04 3.15
N ARG A 107 23.19 16.24 3.57
CA ARG A 107 23.46 16.50 4.99
C ARG A 107 22.21 16.41 5.84
N LYS A 108 21.07 16.94 5.38
CA LYS A 108 19.77 16.82 6.06
C LYS A 108 19.33 15.36 6.23
N VAL A 109 19.52 14.54 5.21
CA VAL A 109 19.24 13.07 5.25
C VAL A 109 20.08 12.41 6.34
N ALA A 110 21.40 12.67 6.37
CA ALA A 110 22.29 12.09 7.36
C ALA A 110 21.94 12.55 8.80
N ASP A 111 21.67 13.83 9.00
CA ASP A 111 21.35 14.39 10.32
C ASP A 111 19.98 13.88 10.83
N PHE A 112 19.00 13.71 9.95
CA PHE A 112 17.69 13.14 10.31
C PHE A 112 17.83 11.69 10.78
N TYR A 113 18.54 10.87 10.00
CA TYR A 113 18.80 9.47 10.34
C TYR A 113 19.58 9.36 11.67
N ALA A 114 20.66 10.11 11.82
CA ALA A 114 21.48 10.10 13.02
C ALA A 114 20.69 10.55 14.26
N ALA A 115 19.82 11.55 14.13
CA ALA A 115 18.96 12.00 15.23
C ALA A 115 18.01 10.90 15.69
N TYR A 116 17.45 10.09 14.77
CA TYR A 116 16.62 8.97 15.12
C TYR A 116 17.42 7.81 15.75
N MET A 117 18.66 7.61 15.31
CA MET A 117 19.56 6.59 15.87
C MET A 117 20.02 6.91 17.29
N ASP A 118 20.01 8.18 17.71
CA ASP A 118 20.42 8.65 19.06
C ASP A 118 19.39 8.26 20.15
N GLU A 119 19.36 6.95 20.47
CA GLU A 119 18.45 6.43 21.49
C GLU A 119 18.73 7.01 22.87
N ALA A 120 20.01 7.18 23.22
CA ALA A 120 20.40 7.77 24.49
C ALA A 120 19.94 9.23 24.63
N GLY A 121 20.04 10.02 23.55
CA GLY A 121 19.53 11.37 23.52
C GLY A 121 18.01 11.44 23.59
N ILE A 122 17.29 10.55 22.94
CA ILE A 122 15.83 10.43 23.03
C ILE A 122 15.42 10.10 24.47
N GLU A 123 16.04 9.10 25.07
CA GLU A 123 15.77 8.69 26.45
C GLU A 123 16.05 9.85 27.44
N LYS A 124 17.16 10.53 27.28
CA LYS A 124 17.54 11.69 28.12
C LYS A 124 16.53 12.84 28.04
N ARG A 125 15.97 13.10 26.84
CA ARG A 125 14.96 14.15 26.66
C ARG A 125 13.60 13.78 27.26
N GLY A 126 13.34 12.47 27.43
CA GLY A 126 12.10 11.96 28.00
C GLY A 126 10.87 12.49 27.24
N LEU A 127 9.88 12.95 27.98
CA LEU A 127 8.65 13.52 27.40
C LEU A 127 8.74 15.02 27.05
N ALA A 128 9.87 15.68 27.31
CA ALA A 128 9.99 17.12 27.09
C ALA A 128 9.59 17.55 25.66
N PRO A 129 9.95 16.83 24.59
CA PRO A 129 9.60 17.21 23.21
C PRO A 129 8.10 17.19 22.92
N ILE A 130 7.32 16.26 23.49
CA ILE A 130 5.86 16.14 23.25
C ILE A 130 5.03 16.97 24.23
N LYS A 131 5.60 17.41 25.37
CA LYS A 131 4.87 18.18 26.39
C LYS A 131 4.11 19.39 25.86
N PRO A 132 4.66 20.23 24.95
CA PRO A 132 3.91 21.37 24.42
C PRO A 132 2.63 20.95 23.69
N MET A 133 2.69 19.86 22.93
CA MET A 133 1.55 19.30 22.22
C MET A 133 0.48 18.78 23.18
N LEU A 134 0.88 18.00 24.20
CA LEU A 134 -0.03 17.51 25.23
C LEU A 134 -0.64 18.66 26.06
N ALA A 135 0.12 19.69 26.36
CA ALA A 135 -0.37 20.90 27.06
C ALA A 135 -1.41 21.67 26.21
N SER A 136 -1.17 21.79 24.90
CA SER A 136 -2.15 22.37 23.96
C SER A 136 -3.45 21.59 23.96
N ILE A 137 -3.38 20.25 23.91
CA ILE A 137 -4.54 19.36 23.96
C ILE A 137 -5.29 19.52 25.30
N ALA A 138 -4.57 19.52 26.42
CA ALA A 138 -5.16 19.72 27.74
C ALA A 138 -5.84 21.10 27.89
N GLY A 139 -5.33 22.11 27.16
CA GLY A 139 -5.88 23.46 27.13
C GLY A 139 -7.15 23.65 26.30
N ILE A 140 -7.65 22.63 25.61
CA ILE A 140 -8.90 22.69 24.85
C ILE A 140 -10.09 22.78 25.84
N LYS A 141 -10.76 23.93 25.88
CA LYS A 141 -11.81 24.21 26.88
C LYS A 141 -13.22 23.99 26.36
N ASP A 142 -13.45 24.15 25.08
CA ASP A 142 -14.77 24.14 24.45
C ASP A 142 -14.74 23.52 23.03
N LYS A 143 -15.91 23.35 22.45
CA LYS A 143 -16.08 22.76 21.11
C LYS A 143 -15.42 23.59 20.01
N ALA A 144 -15.42 24.91 20.12
CA ALA A 144 -14.81 25.77 19.11
C ALA A 144 -13.28 25.63 19.11
N ALA A 145 -12.66 25.55 20.30
CA ALA A 145 -11.24 25.22 20.42
C ALA A 145 -10.91 23.80 19.91
N LEU A 146 -11.79 22.82 20.20
CA LEU A 146 -11.66 21.44 19.72
C LEU A 146 -11.69 21.39 18.20
N VAL A 147 -12.64 22.03 17.54
CA VAL A 147 -12.78 22.06 16.08
C VAL A 147 -11.54 22.66 15.43
N ARG A 148 -10.98 23.74 15.99
CA ARG A 148 -9.72 24.34 15.49
C ARG A 148 -8.54 23.40 15.70
N ALA A 149 -8.45 22.71 16.84
CA ALA A 149 -7.37 21.75 17.11
C ALA A 149 -7.40 20.58 16.14
N LEU A 150 -8.59 20.03 15.87
CA LEU A 150 -8.79 18.93 14.90
C LEU A 150 -8.45 19.37 13.47
N GLY A 151 -8.91 20.54 13.03
CA GLY A 151 -8.54 21.10 11.73
C GLY A 151 -7.02 21.32 11.59
N GLY A 152 -6.36 21.85 12.62
CA GLY A 152 -4.91 22.06 12.64
C GLY A 152 -4.09 20.77 12.72
N SER A 153 -4.70 19.65 13.14
CA SER A 153 -4.02 18.33 13.22
C SER A 153 -4.06 17.52 11.93
N ILE A 154 -4.94 17.87 10.98
CA ILE A 154 -5.06 17.13 9.72
C ILE A 154 -3.74 17.13 8.94
N ARG A 155 -3.44 16.01 8.30
CA ARG A 155 -2.25 15.86 7.45
C ARG A 155 -2.65 15.19 6.14
N ALA A 156 -1.87 15.43 5.09
CA ALA A 156 -2.02 14.74 3.81
C ALA A 156 -1.30 13.38 3.90
N ASP A 157 -1.91 12.45 4.61
CA ASP A 157 -1.33 11.18 5.06
C ASP A 157 -2.07 9.94 4.55
N VAL A 158 -3.04 10.13 3.67
CA VAL A 158 -3.79 9.05 3.00
C VAL A 158 -3.70 9.18 1.49
N ASP A 159 -3.83 8.05 0.79
CA ASP A 159 -3.90 7.98 -0.67
C ASP A 159 -4.78 6.78 -1.04
N PRO A 160 -6.06 6.99 -1.34
CA PRO A 160 -7.01 5.91 -1.55
C PRO A 160 -6.89 5.20 -2.89
N LEU A 161 -6.21 5.79 -3.88
CA LEU A 161 -6.18 5.27 -5.25
C LEU A 161 -4.82 4.72 -5.67
N ASN A 162 -3.72 5.39 -5.31
CA ASN A 162 -2.40 4.95 -5.74
C ASN A 162 -1.74 3.99 -4.74
N ALA A 163 -1.91 4.26 -3.44
CA ALA A 163 -1.36 3.43 -2.37
C ALA A 163 -2.41 2.65 -1.58
N THR A 164 -3.69 2.82 -1.91
CA THR A 164 -4.85 2.25 -1.18
C THR A 164 -4.76 2.40 0.34
N ASN A 165 -4.15 3.51 0.78
CA ASN A 165 -3.98 3.83 2.18
C ASN A 165 -5.15 4.68 2.70
N PHE A 166 -6.01 4.09 3.49
CA PHE A 166 -7.16 4.75 4.16
C PHE A 166 -6.89 5.03 5.63
N PHE A 167 -5.75 4.60 6.18
CA PHE A 167 -5.48 4.70 7.61
C PHE A 167 -4.77 6.00 7.97
N THR A 168 -5.31 6.71 8.95
CA THR A 168 -4.69 7.86 9.60
C THR A 168 -5.05 7.91 11.10
N GLU A 169 -4.13 8.37 11.92
CA GLU A 169 -4.37 8.67 13.33
C GLU A 169 -5.23 9.95 13.53
N ASN A 170 -5.38 10.78 12.50
CA ASN A 170 -6.20 11.99 12.54
C ASN A 170 -7.67 11.65 12.31
N LEU A 171 -8.59 12.46 12.86
CA LEU A 171 -10.03 12.25 12.72
C LEU A 171 -10.47 12.12 11.26
N PHE A 172 -9.84 12.87 10.37
CA PHE A 172 -10.00 12.78 8.93
C PHE A 172 -8.63 12.69 8.27
N GLY A 173 -8.54 11.85 7.23
CA GLY A 173 -7.44 11.85 6.29
C GLY A 173 -7.64 12.94 5.23
N LEU A 174 -6.54 13.52 4.77
CA LEU A 174 -6.52 14.41 3.62
C LEU A 174 -5.65 13.79 2.53
N TRP A 175 -6.12 13.93 1.30
CA TRP A 175 -5.34 13.70 0.09
C TRP A 175 -5.56 14.84 -0.88
N VAL A 176 -4.54 15.25 -1.60
CA VAL A 176 -4.67 16.29 -2.63
C VAL A 176 -4.35 15.69 -3.98
N ALA A 177 -5.37 15.57 -4.81
CA ALA A 177 -5.26 14.96 -6.13
C ALA A 177 -6.24 15.59 -7.12
N GLN A 178 -6.13 15.16 -8.36
CA GLN A 178 -7.07 15.54 -9.43
C GLN A 178 -8.51 15.20 -9.05
N GLY A 179 -9.44 16.06 -9.43
CA GLY A 179 -10.87 15.76 -9.28
C GLY A 179 -11.27 14.55 -10.12
N LEU A 180 -12.11 13.66 -9.57
CA LEU A 180 -12.51 12.41 -10.24
C LEU A 180 -13.17 12.67 -11.60
N THR A 181 -14.06 13.65 -11.69
CA THR A 181 -14.81 13.97 -12.90
C THR A 181 -14.22 15.16 -13.66
N ASP A 182 -13.34 15.94 -13.03
CA ASP A 182 -12.62 17.06 -13.65
C ASP A 182 -11.12 16.98 -13.31
N PRO A 183 -10.33 16.24 -14.09
CA PRO A 183 -8.90 16.06 -13.85
C PRO A 183 -8.04 17.29 -14.14
N SER A 184 -8.64 18.42 -14.52
CA SER A 184 -7.90 19.66 -14.82
C SER A 184 -7.51 20.46 -13.57
N HIS A 185 -8.08 20.10 -12.40
CA HIS A 185 -7.85 20.78 -11.13
C HIS A 185 -7.59 19.77 -10.01
N ASN A 186 -6.73 20.13 -9.06
CA ASN A 186 -6.59 19.41 -7.83
C ASN A 186 -7.68 19.81 -6.84
N LEU A 187 -8.20 18.84 -6.09
CA LEU A 187 -9.16 19.01 -5.01
C LEU A 187 -8.62 18.40 -3.70
N PRO A 188 -9.02 18.94 -2.56
CA PRO A 188 -8.79 18.26 -1.29
C PRO A 188 -9.82 17.12 -1.13
N TYR A 189 -9.32 15.90 -0.93
CA TYR A 189 -10.12 14.71 -0.62
C TYR A 189 -10.19 14.56 0.90
N ILE A 190 -11.39 14.41 1.43
CA ILE A 190 -11.61 14.16 2.86
C ILE A 190 -12.02 12.70 3.04
N LEU A 191 -11.22 11.96 3.78
CA LEU A 191 -11.42 10.55 4.07
C LEU A 191 -11.73 10.31 5.55
N GLN A 192 -12.32 9.16 5.84
CA GLN A 192 -12.47 8.67 7.22
C GLN A 192 -11.11 8.41 7.87
N GLY A 193 -11.03 8.59 9.19
CA GLY A 193 -9.83 8.37 9.97
C GLY A 193 -10.10 8.28 11.45
N GLY A 194 -9.07 8.31 12.26
CA GLY A 194 -9.17 8.44 13.72
C GLY A 194 -9.52 7.15 14.46
N LEU A 195 -9.29 5.98 13.86
CA LEU A 195 -9.35 4.71 14.56
C LEU A 195 -7.93 4.24 14.89
N GLY A 196 -7.71 3.75 16.09
CA GLY A 196 -6.42 3.18 16.47
C GLY A 196 -6.26 1.71 16.08
N LEU A 197 -7.37 0.97 15.86
CA LEU A 197 -7.35 -0.37 15.25
C LEU A 197 -7.44 -0.26 13.73
N PRO A 198 -6.94 -1.25 12.97
CA PRO A 198 -6.72 -1.14 11.52
C PRO A 198 -7.96 -0.90 10.67
N ASP A 199 -9.15 -1.29 11.15
CA ASP A 199 -10.40 -1.19 10.40
C ASP A 199 -11.61 -1.22 11.33
N ARG A 200 -12.76 -0.68 10.86
CA ARG A 200 -14.03 -0.71 11.59
C ARG A 200 -14.46 -2.12 12.01
N ALA A 201 -14.12 -3.13 11.24
CA ALA A 201 -14.45 -4.52 11.55
C ALA A 201 -13.87 -5.00 12.88
N TYR A 202 -12.70 -4.50 13.29
CA TYR A 202 -12.09 -4.82 14.57
C TYR A 202 -12.92 -4.35 15.78
N TYR A 203 -13.72 -3.29 15.60
CA TYR A 203 -14.63 -2.76 16.61
C TYR A 203 -15.99 -3.46 16.60
N LEU A 204 -16.50 -3.86 15.42
CA LEU A 204 -17.89 -4.21 15.21
C LEU A 204 -18.16 -5.71 15.07
N GLU A 205 -17.16 -6.50 14.65
CA GLU A 205 -17.35 -7.94 14.56
C GLU A 205 -17.50 -8.60 15.93
N ASN A 206 -18.54 -9.44 16.05
CA ASN A 206 -18.83 -10.12 17.30
C ASN A 206 -18.32 -11.57 17.29
N ASN A 207 -16.99 -11.71 17.45
CA ASN A 207 -16.36 -13.00 17.64
C ASN A 207 -15.32 -12.92 18.77
N ALA A 208 -14.95 -14.08 19.36
CA ALA A 208 -14.07 -14.17 20.53
C ALA A 208 -12.70 -13.51 20.29
N ARG A 209 -12.13 -13.66 19.08
CA ARG A 209 -10.84 -13.08 18.71
C ARG A 209 -10.90 -11.55 18.72
N MET A 210 -11.94 -10.97 18.13
CA MET A 210 -12.09 -9.50 18.09
C MET A 210 -12.39 -8.95 19.49
N ALA A 211 -13.13 -9.68 20.32
CA ALA A 211 -13.35 -9.29 21.72
C ALA A 211 -12.04 -9.25 22.52
N ASP A 212 -11.17 -10.26 22.38
CA ASP A 212 -9.84 -10.30 23.01
C ASP A 212 -8.96 -9.15 22.51
N LEU A 213 -8.95 -8.90 21.20
CA LEU A 213 -8.21 -7.78 20.62
C LEU A 213 -8.67 -6.42 21.15
N ARG A 214 -9.99 -6.19 21.28
CA ARG A 214 -10.52 -4.95 21.88
C ARG A 214 -10.11 -4.78 23.33
N THR A 215 -10.12 -5.86 24.12
CA THR A 215 -9.64 -5.82 25.50
C THR A 215 -8.15 -5.43 25.57
N LYS A 216 -7.32 -6.06 24.76
CA LYS A 216 -5.87 -5.74 24.68
C LYS A 216 -5.62 -4.34 24.16
N TYR A 217 -6.46 -3.85 23.26
CA TYR A 217 -6.38 -2.49 22.76
C TYR A 217 -6.68 -1.46 23.85
N GLN A 218 -7.73 -1.66 24.65
CA GLN A 218 -8.02 -0.77 25.79
C GLN A 218 -6.87 -0.78 26.82
N GLN A 219 -6.28 -1.94 27.07
CA GLN A 219 -5.07 -2.06 27.92
C GLN A 219 -3.88 -1.29 27.32
N HIS A 220 -3.72 -1.33 26.01
CA HIS A 220 -2.68 -0.55 25.31
C HIS A 220 -2.90 0.95 25.47
N ILE A 221 -4.14 1.45 25.26
CA ILE A 221 -4.49 2.86 25.47
C ILE A 221 -4.14 3.29 26.90
N ALA A 222 -4.60 2.51 27.89
CA ALA A 222 -4.34 2.79 29.30
C ALA A 222 -2.85 2.82 29.62
N ALA A 223 -2.07 1.86 29.10
CA ALA A 223 -0.63 1.81 29.29
C ALA A 223 0.09 3.03 28.70
N MET A 224 -0.28 3.45 27.50
CA MET A 224 0.30 4.65 26.86
C MET A 224 0.00 5.94 27.64
N LEU A 225 -1.23 6.11 28.11
CA LEU A 225 -1.62 7.26 28.94
C LEU A 225 -0.91 7.24 30.29
N LYS A 226 -0.77 6.07 30.91
CA LYS A 226 -0.04 5.88 32.19
C LYS A 226 1.46 6.22 32.04
N LEU A 227 2.09 5.78 30.96
CA LEU A 227 3.49 6.13 30.63
C LEU A 227 3.68 7.63 30.49
N ALA A 228 2.65 8.37 30.02
CA ALA A 228 2.64 9.81 29.94
C ALA A 228 2.34 10.51 31.28
N GLY A 229 2.14 9.76 32.37
CA GLY A 229 1.83 10.30 33.71
C GLY A 229 0.39 10.79 33.86
N MET A 230 -0.54 10.33 33.00
CA MET A 230 -1.95 10.71 33.09
C MET A 230 -2.66 9.82 34.13
N ASP A 231 -3.37 10.45 35.05
CA ASP A 231 -4.18 9.79 36.05
C ASP A 231 -5.41 9.08 35.45
N ARG A 232 -5.99 8.14 36.17
CA ARG A 232 -7.22 7.39 35.77
C ARG A 232 -7.12 6.85 34.34
N SER A 233 -5.97 6.28 34.01
CA SER A 233 -5.64 5.84 32.64
C SER A 233 -6.62 4.80 32.10
N GLU A 234 -7.14 3.91 32.92
CA GLU A 234 -8.14 2.90 32.54
C GLU A 234 -9.50 3.52 32.20
N GLU A 235 -9.97 4.50 32.99
CA GLU A 235 -11.22 5.21 32.70
C GLU A 235 -11.10 6.06 31.42
N ARG A 236 -9.95 6.70 31.23
CA ARG A 236 -9.66 7.46 30.00
C ARG A 236 -9.61 6.53 28.79
N ALA A 237 -8.98 5.36 28.93
CA ALA A 237 -8.91 4.35 27.86
C ALA A 237 -10.30 3.86 27.46
N ALA A 238 -11.17 3.62 28.42
CA ALA A 238 -12.57 3.23 28.15
C ALA A 238 -13.29 4.33 27.34
N ARG A 239 -13.17 5.62 27.73
CA ARG A 239 -13.77 6.72 26.99
C ARG A 239 -13.23 6.87 25.57
N VAL A 240 -11.91 6.71 25.37
CA VAL A 240 -11.28 6.74 24.06
C VAL A 240 -11.83 5.62 23.20
N PHE A 241 -11.87 4.39 23.74
CA PHE A 241 -12.36 3.21 23.02
C PHE A 241 -13.85 3.38 22.61
N GLU A 242 -14.70 3.85 23.51
CA GLU A 242 -16.12 4.10 23.21
C GLU A 242 -16.31 5.17 22.12
N LEU A 243 -15.49 6.22 22.12
CA LEU A 243 -15.51 7.23 21.06
C LEU A 243 -15.09 6.64 19.71
N GLU A 244 -14.02 5.82 19.68
CA GLU A 244 -13.57 5.16 18.47
C GLU A 244 -14.58 4.11 17.96
N LEU A 245 -15.25 3.38 18.87
CA LEU A 245 -16.33 2.47 18.53
C LEU A 245 -17.49 3.24 17.85
N ALA A 246 -17.85 4.40 18.39
CA ALA A 246 -18.88 5.25 17.80
C ALA A 246 -18.46 5.82 16.43
N LEU A 247 -17.18 6.17 16.26
CA LEU A 247 -16.59 6.56 14.96
C LEU A 247 -16.63 5.38 13.98
N ALA A 248 -16.21 4.19 14.39
CA ALA A 248 -16.19 2.97 13.56
C ALA A 248 -17.58 2.60 13.01
N GLN A 249 -18.63 2.86 13.78
CA GLN A 249 -20.02 2.66 13.32
C GLN A 249 -20.40 3.56 12.14
N THR A 250 -19.73 4.69 11.98
CA THR A 250 -20.00 5.67 10.91
C THR A 250 -19.12 5.50 9.68
N HIS A 251 -18.02 4.74 9.82
CA HIS A 251 -17.09 4.50 8.73
C HIS A 251 -17.72 3.64 7.63
N ALA A 252 -17.38 3.92 6.40
CA ALA A 252 -17.64 3.06 5.26
C ALA A 252 -16.90 1.73 5.41
N THR A 253 -17.47 0.67 4.85
CA THR A 253 -16.77 -0.63 4.76
C THR A 253 -15.64 -0.58 3.73
N ARG A 254 -14.79 -1.60 3.72
CA ARG A 254 -13.74 -1.72 2.70
C ARG A 254 -14.33 -1.83 1.29
N GLU A 255 -15.40 -2.61 1.13
CA GLU A 255 -16.12 -2.74 -0.13
C GLU A 255 -16.70 -1.40 -0.62
N GLU A 256 -17.24 -0.60 0.30
CA GLU A 256 -17.73 0.73 -0.04
C GLU A 256 -16.60 1.69 -0.37
N SER A 257 -15.47 1.60 0.32
CA SER A 257 -14.28 2.43 0.07
C SER A 257 -13.59 2.09 -1.26
N ALA A 258 -13.68 0.84 -1.72
CA ALA A 258 -13.17 0.42 -3.03
C ALA A 258 -14.07 0.85 -4.19
N ASP A 259 -15.33 1.13 -3.95
CA ASP A 259 -16.27 1.59 -4.99
C ASP A 259 -16.06 3.07 -5.27
N ILE A 260 -15.26 3.39 -6.28
CA ILE A 260 -14.93 4.77 -6.65
C ILE A 260 -16.16 5.61 -7.01
N GLN A 261 -17.25 4.99 -7.47
CA GLN A 261 -18.50 5.69 -7.76
C GLN A 261 -19.17 6.19 -6.47
N LYS A 262 -19.11 5.40 -5.38
CA LYS A 262 -19.61 5.82 -4.06
C LYS A 262 -18.76 6.93 -3.45
N SER A 263 -17.50 7.02 -3.81
CA SER A 263 -16.54 8.01 -3.31
C SER A 263 -16.57 9.32 -4.12
N ASN A 264 -17.33 9.36 -5.21
CA ASN A 264 -17.44 10.55 -6.06
C ASN A 264 -18.48 11.56 -5.53
N ASN A 265 -18.17 12.18 -4.40
CA ASN A 265 -19.05 13.17 -3.77
C ASN A 265 -18.33 14.51 -3.63
N VAL A 266 -18.64 15.46 -4.49
CA VAL A 266 -18.11 16.82 -4.38
C VAL A 266 -19.04 17.63 -3.47
N TRP A 267 -18.52 18.10 -2.34
CA TRP A 267 -19.22 18.95 -1.38
C TRP A 267 -18.69 20.37 -1.40
N THR A 268 -19.60 21.32 -1.26
CA THR A 268 -19.33 22.73 -0.99
C THR A 268 -19.42 23.02 0.52
N MET A 269 -19.01 24.21 0.96
CA MET A 269 -19.21 24.64 2.35
C MET A 269 -20.69 24.59 2.78
N LYS A 270 -21.62 24.86 1.87
CA LYS A 270 -23.06 24.72 2.11
C LYS A 270 -23.45 23.25 2.35
N ASP A 271 -22.85 22.32 1.59
CA ASP A 271 -23.10 20.90 1.79
C ASP A 271 -22.60 20.41 3.16
N PHE A 272 -21.42 20.83 3.59
CA PHE A 272 -20.93 20.53 4.95
C PHE A 272 -21.90 21.04 6.03
N ALA A 273 -22.37 22.28 5.90
CA ALA A 273 -23.32 22.86 6.87
C ALA A 273 -24.65 22.09 6.94
N THR A 274 -25.13 21.55 5.80
CA THR A 274 -26.43 20.88 5.72
C THR A 274 -26.35 19.37 5.95
N LYS A 275 -25.31 18.69 5.44
CA LYS A 275 -25.13 17.23 5.50
C LYS A 275 -24.37 16.77 6.73
N ALA A 276 -23.55 17.64 7.32
CA ALA A 276 -22.75 17.37 8.51
C ALA A 276 -22.88 18.52 9.54
N PRO A 277 -24.09 18.83 10.04
CA PRO A 277 -24.34 19.93 10.95
C PRO A 277 -23.70 19.71 12.33
N GLY A 278 -23.55 20.79 13.10
CA GLY A 278 -23.03 20.75 14.47
C GLY A 278 -21.53 21.05 14.61
N VAL A 279 -20.85 21.31 13.49
CA VAL A 279 -19.43 21.68 13.44
C VAL A 279 -19.29 23.01 12.71
N ASP A 280 -18.45 23.91 13.24
CA ASP A 280 -18.00 25.09 12.50
C ASP A 280 -16.95 24.68 11.46
N TRP A 281 -17.40 24.26 10.29
CA TRP A 281 -16.55 23.82 9.20
C TRP A 281 -15.66 24.96 8.67
N ASN A 282 -16.10 26.22 8.76
CA ASN A 282 -15.25 27.35 8.39
C ASN A 282 -14.04 27.44 9.31
N ALA A 283 -14.25 27.32 10.64
CA ALA A 283 -13.14 27.31 11.60
C ALA A 283 -12.24 26.07 11.41
N PHE A 284 -12.82 24.91 11.12
CA PHE A 284 -12.08 23.67 10.85
C PHE A 284 -11.15 23.83 9.63
N PHE A 285 -11.71 24.18 8.47
CA PHE A 285 -10.93 24.32 7.23
C PHE A 285 -9.98 25.53 7.25
N LYS A 286 -10.31 26.56 7.99
CA LYS A 286 -9.35 27.66 8.25
C LYS A 286 -8.13 27.16 9.00
N ALA A 287 -8.32 26.38 10.06
CA ALA A 287 -7.23 25.79 10.83
C ALA A 287 -6.42 24.77 10.02
N ALA A 288 -7.07 24.08 9.08
CA ALA A 288 -6.44 23.17 8.12
C ALA A 288 -5.72 23.90 6.95
N GLY A 289 -5.77 25.23 6.84
CA GLY A 289 -5.18 25.95 5.69
C GLY A 289 -5.98 25.79 4.38
N LEU A 290 -7.23 25.34 4.44
CA LEU A 290 -8.10 25.04 3.30
C LEU A 290 -9.20 26.07 3.07
N SER A 291 -9.15 27.24 3.73
CA SER A 291 -10.20 28.27 3.67
C SER A 291 -10.44 28.87 2.29
N SER A 292 -9.49 28.73 1.36
CA SER A 292 -9.63 29.17 -0.03
C SER A 292 -10.32 28.18 -0.94
N GLN A 293 -10.66 26.98 -0.43
CA GLN A 293 -11.29 25.94 -1.21
C GLN A 293 -12.83 26.05 -1.10
N ASP A 294 -13.49 25.99 -2.23
CA ASP A 294 -14.95 26.01 -2.34
C ASP A 294 -15.56 24.63 -2.60
N ARG A 295 -14.75 23.67 -3.03
CA ARG A 295 -15.12 22.29 -3.34
C ARG A 295 -14.16 21.29 -2.71
N PHE A 296 -14.72 20.21 -2.19
CA PHE A 296 -14.01 19.12 -1.54
C PHE A 296 -14.53 17.78 -2.08
N GLN A 297 -13.64 16.87 -2.39
CA GLN A 297 -14.01 15.49 -2.70
C GLN A 297 -14.22 14.75 -1.37
N VAL A 298 -15.45 14.56 -0.94
CA VAL A 298 -15.76 13.81 0.29
C VAL A 298 -15.83 12.34 -0.06
N TYR A 299 -14.75 11.63 0.21
CA TYR A 299 -14.60 10.22 -0.15
C TYR A 299 -15.54 9.31 0.66
N HIS A 300 -15.72 9.62 1.96
CA HIS A 300 -16.58 8.88 2.89
C HIS A 300 -17.62 9.80 3.56
N PRO A 301 -18.75 10.09 2.90
CA PRO A 301 -19.77 10.99 3.42
C PRO A 301 -20.36 10.57 4.78
N SER A 302 -20.56 9.25 4.99
CA SER A 302 -21.10 8.72 6.25
C SER A 302 -20.18 9.01 7.44
N ALA A 303 -18.87 8.87 7.26
CA ALA A 303 -17.90 9.14 8.31
C ALA A 303 -17.83 10.63 8.66
N VAL A 304 -17.86 11.52 7.64
CA VAL A 304 -17.86 12.98 7.89
C VAL A 304 -19.13 13.41 8.64
N THR A 305 -20.29 12.92 8.21
CA THR A 305 -21.58 13.21 8.88
C THR A 305 -21.61 12.63 10.29
N GLY A 306 -21.11 11.40 10.47
CA GLY A 306 -21.04 10.73 11.77
C GLY A 306 -20.11 11.43 12.75
N ALA A 307 -18.89 11.77 12.29
CA ALA A 307 -17.93 12.50 13.10
C ALA A 307 -18.44 13.88 13.53
N ALA A 308 -19.15 14.61 12.63
CA ALA A 308 -19.76 15.89 12.98
C ALA A 308 -20.77 15.73 14.13
N ARG A 309 -21.60 14.69 14.10
CA ARG A 309 -22.55 14.36 15.16
C ARG A 309 -21.85 14.06 16.49
N LEU A 310 -20.76 13.28 16.45
CA LEU A 310 -19.97 12.96 17.65
C LEU A 310 -19.28 14.20 18.21
N LEU A 311 -18.76 15.08 17.37
CA LEU A 311 -18.17 16.35 17.78
C LEU A 311 -19.22 17.27 18.47
N ALA A 312 -20.43 17.27 17.98
CA ALA A 312 -21.51 18.04 18.60
C ALA A 312 -21.92 17.49 19.97
N ASN A 313 -21.92 16.16 20.17
CA ASN A 313 -22.56 15.52 21.33
C ASN A 313 -21.57 14.99 22.39
N ALA A 314 -20.41 14.48 22.03
CA ALA A 314 -19.45 13.94 23.01
C ALA A 314 -18.74 15.05 23.80
N ASP A 315 -18.38 14.76 25.04
CA ASP A 315 -17.69 15.70 25.92
C ASP A 315 -16.31 16.09 25.42
N VAL A 316 -15.93 17.33 25.62
CA VAL A 316 -14.59 17.84 25.27
C VAL A 316 -13.47 17.09 26.01
N ALA A 317 -13.75 16.61 27.24
CA ALA A 317 -12.79 15.82 28.00
C ALA A 317 -12.45 14.49 27.30
N THR A 318 -13.45 13.79 26.74
CA THR A 318 -13.27 12.57 25.95
C THR A 318 -12.39 12.82 24.72
N TRP A 319 -12.66 13.90 24.00
CA TRP A 319 -11.85 14.29 22.84
C TRP A 319 -10.40 14.67 23.21
N ARG A 320 -10.18 15.27 24.39
CA ARG A 320 -8.80 15.51 24.87
C ARG A 320 -8.05 14.21 25.15
N ASP A 321 -8.71 13.22 25.80
CA ASP A 321 -8.11 11.92 26.06
C ASP A 321 -7.79 11.19 24.73
N TYR A 322 -8.71 11.23 23.78
CA TYR A 322 -8.54 10.69 22.44
C TYR A 322 -7.35 11.32 21.72
N LEU A 323 -7.28 12.65 21.62
CA LEU A 323 -6.18 13.35 20.97
C LEU A 323 -4.83 13.08 21.66
N ALA A 324 -4.80 13.02 23.00
CA ALA A 324 -3.58 12.73 23.74
C ALA A 324 -3.07 11.31 23.46
N PHE A 325 -3.96 10.31 23.48
CA PHE A 325 -3.60 8.93 23.14
C PHE A 325 -3.08 8.82 21.71
N HIS A 326 -3.80 9.34 20.72
CA HIS A 326 -3.37 9.25 19.32
C HIS A 326 -2.02 9.93 19.09
N LYS A 327 -1.75 11.08 19.71
CA LYS A 327 -0.43 11.73 19.59
C LYS A 327 0.69 10.96 20.29
N LEU A 328 0.43 10.37 21.45
CA LEU A 328 1.39 9.49 22.11
C LEU A 328 1.69 8.24 21.27
N ASN A 329 0.66 7.63 20.68
CA ASN A 329 0.80 6.45 19.82
C ASN A 329 1.52 6.77 18.51
N GLN A 330 1.18 7.88 17.85
CA GLN A 330 1.82 8.36 16.62
C GLN A 330 3.32 8.52 16.81
N TYR A 331 3.74 9.20 17.87
CA TYR A 331 5.15 9.53 18.12
C TYR A 331 5.87 8.57 19.06
N ALA A 332 5.28 7.42 19.42
CA ALA A 332 5.82 6.47 20.40
C ALA A 332 7.28 6.08 20.13
N SER A 333 7.68 5.93 18.85
CA SER A 333 9.04 5.56 18.46
C SER A 333 10.08 6.67 18.62
N LEU A 334 9.65 7.90 18.88
CA LEU A 334 10.46 9.10 19.11
C LEU A 334 10.44 9.57 20.58
N LEU A 335 9.76 8.78 21.42
CA LEU A 335 9.67 8.96 22.87
C LEU A 335 10.56 7.93 23.57
N PRO A 336 10.70 7.95 24.91
CA PRO A 336 11.45 6.94 25.66
C PRO A 336 11.07 5.52 25.28
N LYS A 337 12.04 4.63 25.36
CA LYS A 337 11.94 3.22 24.92
C LYS A 337 10.64 2.53 25.38
N ALA A 338 10.15 2.82 26.59
CA ALA A 338 8.92 2.26 27.11
C ALA A 338 7.69 2.49 26.22
N PHE A 339 7.59 3.64 25.53
CA PHE A 339 6.50 3.93 24.58
C PHE A 339 6.64 3.11 23.30
N ALA A 340 7.84 3.02 22.77
CA ALA A 340 8.12 2.22 21.57
C ALA A 340 7.86 0.72 21.83
N ASP A 341 8.26 0.22 22.99
CA ASP A 341 8.04 -1.17 23.41
C ASP A 341 6.54 -1.45 23.61
N GLN A 342 5.80 -0.54 24.26
CA GLN A 342 4.36 -0.69 24.45
C GLN A 342 3.59 -0.68 23.12
N ARG A 343 3.97 0.19 22.20
CA ARG A 343 3.40 0.21 20.85
C ARG A 343 3.70 -1.08 20.10
N PHE A 344 4.93 -1.61 20.20
CA PHE A 344 5.29 -2.87 19.56
C PHE A 344 4.56 -4.07 20.17
N GLU A 345 4.41 -4.14 21.48
CA GLU A 345 3.68 -5.23 22.16
C GLU A 345 2.25 -5.36 21.63
N PHE A 346 1.60 -4.23 21.36
CA PHE A 346 0.26 -4.26 20.76
C PHE A 346 0.30 -4.39 19.23
N ASN A 347 0.88 -3.43 18.51
CA ASN A 347 0.79 -3.39 17.05
C ASN A 347 1.66 -4.47 16.36
N GLY A 348 2.83 -4.76 16.93
CA GLY A 348 3.75 -5.78 16.39
C GLY A 348 3.32 -7.18 16.77
N LYS A 349 3.28 -7.50 18.06
CA LYS A 349 3.01 -8.86 18.53
C LYS A 349 1.54 -9.20 18.47
N THR A 350 0.67 -8.37 19.06
CA THR A 350 -0.75 -8.70 19.19
C THR A 350 -1.49 -8.63 17.86
N LEU A 351 -1.37 -7.52 17.12
CA LEU A 351 -2.07 -7.34 15.85
C LEU A 351 -1.42 -8.08 14.68
N SER A 352 -0.09 -8.04 14.58
CA SER A 352 0.64 -8.54 13.40
C SER A 352 1.28 -9.90 13.59
N GLY A 353 1.32 -10.44 14.83
CA GLY A 353 1.94 -11.74 15.15
C GLY A 353 3.45 -11.77 14.91
N THR A 354 4.11 -10.60 14.86
CA THR A 354 5.55 -10.48 14.63
C THR A 354 6.29 -10.70 15.95
N PRO A 355 7.14 -11.75 16.08
CA PRO A 355 7.73 -12.11 17.37
C PRO A 355 8.79 -11.12 17.84
N GLN A 356 9.48 -10.48 16.93
CA GLN A 356 10.57 -9.56 17.24
C GLN A 356 10.37 -8.22 16.52
N GLN A 357 10.66 -7.15 17.24
CA GLN A 357 10.69 -5.80 16.69
C GLN A 357 11.92 -5.64 15.80
N SER A 358 11.84 -5.03 14.61
CA SER A 358 13.00 -4.91 13.73
C SER A 358 14.05 -3.89 14.20
N ALA A 359 15.29 -4.00 13.75
CA ALA A 359 16.45 -3.23 14.21
C ALA A 359 16.24 -1.70 14.13
N ARG A 360 16.84 -0.92 15.04
CA ARG A 360 16.63 0.53 15.09
C ARG A 360 17.00 1.25 13.79
N TRP A 361 18.07 0.80 13.12
CA TRP A 361 18.48 1.38 11.85
C TRP A 361 17.39 1.26 10.74
N LYS A 362 16.63 0.17 10.71
CA LYS A 362 15.50 0.01 9.78
C LYS A 362 14.42 1.05 10.03
N ARG A 363 14.17 1.39 11.32
CA ARG A 363 13.20 2.44 11.73
C ARG A 363 13.68 3.82 11.37
N ALA A 364 14.91 4.08 11.68
CA ALA A 364 15.55 5.33 11.32
C ALA A 364 15.46 5.54 9.81
N LEU A 365 15.75 4.49 9.04
CA LEU A 365 15.62 4.53 7.59
C LEU A 365 14.18 4.77 7.13
N GLY A 366 13.22 4.05 7.72
CA GLY A 366 11.79 4.25 7.41
C GLY A 366 11.34 5.69 7.69
N ALA A 367 11.71 6.25 8.85
CA ALA A 367 11.41 7.62 9.21
C ALA A 367 12.11 8.64 8.27
N THR A 368 13.36 8.37 7.87
CA THR A 368 14.12 9.23 6.96
C THR A 368 13.52 9.20 5.55
N ASN A 369 13.12 8.03 5.06
CA ASN A 369 12.40 7.89 3.79
C ASN A 369 11.04 8.61 3.82
N ALA A 370 10.29 8.51 4.93
CA ALA A 370 9.02 9.24 5.07
C ALA A 370 9.22 10.76 5.07
N ALA A 371 10.35 11.26 5.61
CA ALA A 371 10.64 12.68 5.70
C ALA A 371 11.24 13.26 4.41
N MET A 372 12.08 12.51 3.70
CA MET A 372 12.88 13.02 2.57
C MET A 372 13.05 11.95 1.48
N ASP A 373 11.92 11.37 1.05
CA ASP A 373 11.85 10.26 0.11
C ASP A 373 12.71 10.43 -1.15
N GLU A 374 12.51 11.52 -1.89
CA GLU A 374 13.26 11.76 -3.12
C GLU A 374 14.67 12.26 -2.89
N ALA A 375 14.99 12.91 -1.75
CA ALA A 375 16.38 13.25 -1.44
C ALA A 375 17.22 12.00 -1.20
N VAL A 376 16.67 10.99 -0.49
CA VAL A 376 17.28 9.66 -0.35
C VAL A 376 17.37 8.97 -1.71
N GLY A 377 16.30 9.02 -2.51
CA GLY A 377 16.23 8.43 -3.84
C GLY A 377 17.26 8.98 -4.82
N LYS A 378 17.52 10.27 -4.77
CA LYS A 378 18.51 10.96 -5.62
C LYS A 378 19.94 10.42 -5.39
N VAL A 379 20.31 10.24 -4.11
CA VAL A 379 21.62 9.65 -3.76
C VAL A 379 21.66 8.17 -4.11
N TYR A 380 20.58 7.43 -3.86
CA TYR A 380 20.47 6.02 -4.21
C TYR A 380 20.64 5.77 -5.71
N VAL A 381 19.92 6.51 -6.54
CA VAL A 381 19.97 6.37 -8.00
C VAL A 381 21.36 6.68 -8.56
N ALA A 382 21.98 7.74 -8.08
CA ALA A 382 23.34 8.11 -8.52
C ALA A 382 24.37 6.99 -8.27
N LYS A 383 24.17 6.16 -7.23
CA LYS A 383 25.10 5.08 -6.86
C LYS A 383 24.70 3.72 -7.45
N TYR A 384 23.39 3.42 -7.59
CA TYR A 384 22.92 2.05 -7.83
C TYR A 384 22.07 1.86 -9.10
N PHE A 385 21.73 2.92 -9.84
CA PHE A 385 20.92 2.78 -11.04
C PHE A 385 21.50 3.54 -12.24
N PRO A 386 22.39 2.91 -13.03
CA PRO A 386 22.99 3.51 -14.21
C PRO A 386 21.95 3.88 -15.27
N ALA A 387 22.20 4.95 -16.04
CA ALA A 387 21.33 5.41 -17.12
C ALA A 387 21.10 4.32 -18.20
N GLU A 388 22.09 3.44 -18.42
CA GLU A 388 21.97 2.31 -19.34
C GLU A 388 20.85 1.34 -18.95
N ASN A 389 20.72 1.03 -17.66
CA ASN A 389 19.62 0.18 -17.15
C ASN A 389 18.27 0.83 -17.39
N LYS A 390 18.16 2.15 -17.17
CA LYS A 390 16.94 2.92 -17.49
C LYS A 390 16.57 2.77 -18.96
N ALA A 391 17.50 2.98 -19.88
CA ALA A 391 17.28 2.88 -21.32
C ALA A 391 16.81 1.48 -21.75
N ARG A 392 17.42 0.42 -21.16
CA ARG A 392 17.07 -0.96 -21.45
C ARG A 392 15.63 -1.30 -20.99
N VAL A 393 15.27 -0.87 -19.80
CA VAL A 393 13.89 -1.04 -19.29
C VAL A 393 12.90 -0.23 -20.11
N GLN A 394 13.22 1.02 -20.51
CA GLN A 394 12.38 1.83 -21.39
C GLN A 394 12.04 1.09 -22.70
N LYS A 395 13.02 0.42 -23.30
CA LYS A 395 12.79 -0.39 -24.50
C LYS A 395 11.86 -1.56 -24.23
N MET A 396 12.02 -2.24 -23.11
CA MET A 396 11.15 -3.35 -22.71
C MET A 396 9.70 -2.87 -22.49
N VAL A 397 9.52 -1.77 -21.78
CA VAL A 397 8.21 -1.11 -21.58
C VAL A 397 7.54 -0.78 -22.89
N ALA A 398 8.27 -0.14 -23.82
CA ALA A 398 7.73 0.18 -25.13
C ALA A 398 7.25 -1.07 -25.90
N ASN A 399 8.02 -2.15 -25.86
CA ASN A 399 7.64 -3.42 -26.50
C ASN A 399 6.38 -4.03 -25.87
N ILE A 400 6.22 -3.94 -24.53
CA ILE A 400 5.05 -4.51 -23.83
C ILE A 400 3.80 -3.66 -24.09
N ILE A 401 3.92 -2.33 -24.07
CA ILE A 401 2.83 -1.42 -24.46
C ILE A 401 2.36 -1.70 -25.89
N ASP A 402 3.29 -1.88 -26.80
CA ASP A 402 3.00 -2.20 -28.19
C ASP A 402 2.33 -3.57 -28.35
N ALA A 403 2.78 -4.57 -27.60
CA ALA A 403 2.13 -5.88 -27.55
C ALA A 403 0.70 -5.79 -27.00
N PHE A 404 0.49 -5.05 -25.91
CA PHE A 404 -0.82 -4.83 -25.31
C PHE A 404 -1.77 -4.08 -26.27
N SER A 405 -1.26 -3.05 -26.96
CA SER A 405 -2.00 -2.32 -28.00
C SER A 405 -2.46 -3.25 -29.13
N ARG A 406 -1.57 -4.13 -29.63
CA ARG A 406 -1.92 -5.12 -30.67
C ARG A 406 -2.97 -6.13 -30.19
N ARG A 407 -2.98 -6.49 -28.89
CA ARG A 407 -4.03 -7.34 -28.33
C ARG A 407 -5.38 -6.64 -28.38
N ILE A 408 -5.48 -5.41 -27.86
CA ILE A 408 -6.72 -4.60 -27.93
C ILE A 408 -7.23 -4.48 -29.37
N GLU A 409 -6.34 -4.27 -30.34
CA GLU A 409 -6.72 -4.13 -31.74
C GLU A 409 -7.42 -5.39 -32.32
N LYS A 410 -7.03 -6.57 -31.84
CA LYS A 410 -7.53 -7.88 -32.29
C LYS A 410 -8.77 -8.35 -31.57
N LEU A 411 -9.28 -7.65 -30.56
CA LEU A 411 -10.47 -8.04 -29.84
C LEU A 411 -11.72 -7.89 -30.73
N ASP A 412 -12.24 -8.98 -31.18
CA ASP A 412 -13.43 -9.04 -32.07
C ASP A 412 -14.73 -8.71 -31.35
N TRP A 413 -14.78 -8.99 -30.04
CA TRP A 413 -15.94 -8.67 -29.19
C TRP A 413 -16.06 -7.19 -28.83
N MET A 414 -14.98 -6.40 -28.93
CA MET A 414 -14.95 -4.99 -28.54
C MET A 414 -15.40 -4.09 -29.70
N ALA A 415 -16.42 -3.29 -29.47
CA ALA A 415 -16.93 -2.31 -30.46
C ALA A 415 -15.83 -1.31 -30.90
N PRO A 416 -15.86 -0.83 -32.14
CA PRO A 416 -14.85 0.12 -32.64
C PRO A 416 -14.71 1.36 -31.78
N ALA A 417 -15.82 1.86 -31.19
CA ALA A 417 -15.81 3.06 -30.34
C ALA A 417 -15.04 2.80 -29.02
N THR A 418 -15.33 1.70 -28.34
CA THR A 418 -14.63 1.29 -27.11
C THR A 418 -13.16 1.02 -27.39
N ARG A 419 -12.86 0.31 -28.50
CA ARG A 419 -11.48 0.02 -28.93
C ARG A 419 -10.68 1.30 -29.19
N ALA A 420 -11.29 2.30 -29.84
CA ALA A 420 -10.64 3.59 -30.08
C ALA A 420 -10.29 4.33 -28.76
N GLN A 421 -11.18 4.28 -27.76
CA GLN A 421 -10.92 4.85 -26.42
C GLN A 421 -9.80 4.08 -25.70
N ALA A 422 -9.82 2.74 -25.73
CA ALA A 422 -8.78 1.90 -25.15
C ALA A 422 -7.41 2.18 -25.79
N GLN A 423 -7.33 2.28 -27.11
CA GLN A 423 -6.10 2.63 -27.84
C GLN A 423 -5.61 4.05 -27.50
N ALA A 424 -6.52 5.02 -27.39
CA ALA A 424 -6.16 6.37 -26.95
C ALA A 424 -5.57 6.38 -25.54
N LYS A 425 -6.12 5.55 -24.62
CA LYS A 425 -5.65 5.41 -23.25
C LYS A 425 -4.24 4.81 -23.20
N VAL A 426 -3.98 3.72 -23.92
CA VAL A 426 -2.64 3.12 -24.04
C VAL A 426 -1.64 4.12 -24.62
N LYS A 427 -1.98 4.77 -25.73
CA LYS A 427 -1.10 5.70 -26.44
C LYS A 427 -0.72 6.93 -25.61
N SER A 428 -1.61 7.40 -24.74
CA SER A 428 -1.38 8.58 -23.90
C SER A 428 -0.81 8.29 -22.54
N MET A 429 -0.55 7.03 -22.20
CA MET A 429 -0.03 6.60 -20.91
C MET A 429 1.39 7.14 -20.65
N TYR A 430 1.60 7.75 -19.50
CA TYR A 430 2.95 8.13 -19.05
C TYR A 430 3.58 7.00 -18.25
N VAL A 431 4.83 6.68 -18.55
CA VAL A 431 5.57 5.64 -17.84
C VAL A 431 6.85 6.20 -17.25
N GLY A 432 6.87 6.38 -15.96
CA GLY A 432 8.05 6.77 -15.19
C GLY A 432 8.94 5.57 -14.88
N ILE A 433 10.21 5.63 -15.28
CA ILE A 433 11.17 4.51 -15.13
C ILE A 433 12.38 4.96 -14.33
N GLY A 434 12.66 4.25 -13.26
CA GLY A 434 13.80 4.42 -12.39
C GLY A 434 13.65 5.59 -11.42
N TYR A 435 13.46 6.79 -11.93
CA TYR A 435 13.41 8.01 -11.12
C TYR A 435 12.75 9.16 -11.88
N PRO A 436 12.19 10.17 -11.15
CA PRO A 436 11.55 11.33 -11.76
C PRO A 436 12.57 12.23 -12.47
N GLU A 437 12.14 12.89 -13.54
CA GLU A 437 12.95 13.89 -14.23
C GLU A 437 13.08 15.18 -13.41
N LYS A 438 12.02 15.54 -12.69
CA LYS A 438 11.95 16.69 -11.81
C LYS A 438 11.86 16.20 -10.36
N TRP A 439 12.90 16.43 -9.61
CA TRP A 439 12.98 16.06 -8.20
C TRP A 439 12.27 17.07 -7.30
N LYS A 440 11.66 16.58 -6.21
CA LYS A 440 11.19 17.44 -5.13
C LYS A 440 12.38 18.15 -4.48
N SER A 441 12.20 19.41 -4.07
CA SER A 441 13.19 20.13 -3.25
C SER A 441 12.83 19.99 -1.78
N TYR A 442 13.86 19.87 -0.95
CA TYR A 442 13.74 19.90 0.52
C TYR A 442 14.42 21.14 1.14
N ASP A 443 14.68 22.18 0.34
CA ASP A 443 15.36 23.39 0.82
C ASP A 443 14.62 24.05 1.99
N GLY A 444 13.30 24.07 1.94
CA GLY A 444 12.44 24.60 3.00
C GLY A 444 12.32 23.72 4.25
N LEU A 445 12.76 22.46 4.20
CA LEU A 445 12.74 21.56 5.36
C LEU A 445 13.94 21.84 6.28
N GLN A 446 13.68 22.27 7.50
CA GLN A 446 14.70 22.44 8.51
C GLN A 446 14.94 21.13 9.27
N VAL A 447 16.16 20.61 9.22
CA VAL A 447 16.63 19.47 10.01
C VAL A 447 17.64 19.93 11.04
N VAL A 448 17.43 19.56 12.30
CA VAL A 448 18.29 19.92 13.44
C VAL A 448 18.97 18.67 13.97
N ALA A 449 20.30 18.67 14.04
CA ALA A 449 21.05 17.52 14.54
C ALA A 449 20.60 17.14 15.95
N GLY A 450 20.38 15.85 16.18
CA GLY A 450 19.97 15.29 17.46
C GLY A 450 18.51 15.54 17.86
N ASP A 451 17.68 16.22 17.06
CA ASP A 451 16.26 16.51 17.36
C ASP A 451 15.33 15.58 16.59
N ALA A 452 15.28 14.30 16.94
CA ALA A 452 14.46 13.32 16.23
C ALA A 452 12.95 13.69 16.20
N PHE A 453 12.40 14.08 17.35
CA PHE A 453 10.98 14.44 17.47
C PHE A 453 10.65 15.71 16.65
N GLY A 454 11.41 16.79 16.87
CA GLY A 454 11.17 18.05 16.15
C GLY A 454 11.40 17.93 14.64
N ASN A 455 12.38 17.14 14.21
CA ASN A 455 12.61 16.87 12.79
C ASN A 455 11.41 16.16 12.13
N THR A 456 10.82 15.16 12.80
CA THR A 456 9.64 14.46 12.30
C THR A 456 8.43 15.40 12.18
N VAL A 457 8.16 16.18 13.22
CA VAL A 457 7.05 17.17 13.20
C VAL A 457 7.24 18.22 12.09
N ARG A 458 8.46 18.72 11.90
CA ARG A 458 8.78 19.68 10.83
C ARG A 458 8.64 19.04 9.44
N ALA A 459 9.01 17.78 9.28
CA ALA A 459 8.86 17.06 8.02
C ALA A 459 7.37 16.83 7.70
N GLU A 460 6.56 16.39 8.66
CA GLU A 460 5.11 16.25 8.49
C GLU A 460 4.43 17.57 8.07
N GLU A 461 4.81 18.67 8.71
CA GLU A 461 4.29 20.02 8.36
C GLU A 461 4.78 20.45 6.98
N TYR A 462 6.06 20.22 6.66
CA TYR A 462 6.64 20.54 5.35
C TYR A 462 5.89 19.81 4.23
N HIS A 463 5.67 18.50 4.37
CA HIS A 463 4.91 17.72 3.40
C HIS A 463 3.47 18.21 3.26
N TYR A 464 2.84 18.53 4.39
CA TYR A 464 1.48 19.07 4.38
C TYR A 464 1.38 20.36 3.56
N GLN A 465 2.35 21.29 3.75
CA GLN A 465 2.40 22.53 2.97
C GLN A 465 2.67 22.29 1.48
N GLN A 466 3.52 21.29 1.13
CA GLN A 466 3.74 20.91 -0.26
C GLN A 466 2.44 20.37 -0.91
N GLU A 467 1.69 19.55 -0.19
CA GLU A 467 0.40 19.04 -0.68
C GLU A 467 -0.63 20.17 -0.84
N LEU A 468 -0.75 21.08 0.12
CA LEU A 468 -1.61 22.25 -0.02
C LEU A 468 -1.24 23.14 -1.20
N ALA A 469 0.05 23.25 -1.52
CA ALA A 469 0.52 24.02 -2.68
C ALA A 469 0.02 23.42 -4.01
N LYS A 470 -0.25 22.09 -4.10
CA LYS A 470 -0.85 21.46 -5.28
C LYS A 470 -2.22 22.02 -5.63
N LEU A 471 -3.00 22.48 -4.65
CA LEU A 471 -4.32 23.08 -4.85
C LEU A 471 -4.28 24.38 -5.69
N LYS A 472 -3.11 25.00 -5.80
CA LYS A 472 -2.89 26.26 -6.54
C LYS A 472 -2.31 26.05 -7.92
N ARG A 473 -2.00 24.81 -8.32
CA ARG A 473 -1.40 24.49 -9.61
C ARG A 473 -2.19 23.42 -10.34
N LYS A 474 -1.99 23.36 -11.66
CA LYS A 474 -2.55 22.27 -12.46
C LYS A 474 -1.91 20.94 -12.06
N PRO A 475 -2.67 19.84 -12.14
CA PRO A 475 -2.11 18.49 -11.97
C PRO A 475 -0.97 18.21 -12.95
N GLU A 476 0.06 17.55 -12.48
CA GLU A 476 1.20 17.12 -13.30
C GLU A 476 1.16 15.60 -13.47
N ARG A 477 0.93 15.12 -14.70
CA ARG A 477 0.88 13.68 -15.02
C ARG A 477 2.21 12.96 -14.72
N THR A 478 3.31 13.69 -14.73
CA THR A 478 4.67 13.17 -14.52
C THR A 478 5.09 13.17 -13.06
N GLU A 479 4.21 13.57 -12.13
CA GLU A 479 4.50 13.51 -10.70
C GLU A 479 4.52 12.05 -10.23
N TRP A 480 5.57 11.69 -9.48
CA TRP A 480 5.75 10.34 -8.97
C TRP A 480 5.05 10.14 -7.63
N ALA A 481 4.36 9.01 -7.49
CA ALA A 481 3.74 8.60 -6.23
C ALA A 481 4.69 7.77 -5.35
N MET A 482 5.73 7.17 -5.92
CA MET A 482 6.68 6.31 -5.21
C MET A 482 8.11 6.80 -5.37
N PRO A 483 8.93 6.81 -4.29
CA PRO A 483 10.33 7.20 -4.41
C PRO A 483 11.17 6.11 -5.09
N PRO A 484 12.28 6.49 -5.75
CA PRO A 484 13.11 5.58 -6.54
C PRO A 484 13.71 4.39 -5.80
N GLN A 485 13.90 4.50 -4.49
CA GLN A 485 14.46 3.43 -3.64
C GLN A 485 13.40 2.48 -3.08
N LEU A 486 12.13 2.66 -3.40
CA LEU A 486 11.07 1.73 -3.01
C LEU A 486 11.05 0.52 -3.96
N VAL A 487 11.06 -0.69 -3.41
CA VAL A 487 10.87 -1.92 -4.20
C VAL A 487 9.37 -2.15 -4.38
N ASN A 488 8.83 -1.55 -5.43
CA ASN A 488 7.43 -1.67 -5.84
C ASN A 488 7.25 -1.12 -7.27
N ALA A 489 6.02 -1.26 -7.80
CA ALA A 489 5.54 -0.59 -9.00
C ALA A 489 4.10 -0.11 -8.75
N VAL A 490 3.58 0.82 -9.56
CA VAL A 490 2.22 1.34 -9.37
C VAL A 490 1.62 1.86 -10.66
N ASN A 491 0.34 1.55 -10.88
CA ASN A 491 -0.54 2.24 -11.82
C ASN A 491 -1.24 3.42 -11.14
N LEU A 492 -1.33 4.54 -11.83
CA LEU A 492 -1.88 5.81 -11.36
C LEU A 492 -3.10 6.18 -12.22
N PRO A 493 -4.31 5.72 -11.88
CA PRO A 493 -5.47 5.83 -12.77
C PRO A 493 -5.90 7.28 -13.07
N LEU A 494 -5.81 8.18 -12.08
CA LEU A 494 -6.11 9.61 -12.28
C LEU A 494 -5.15 10.32 -13.24
N GLN A 495 -3.92 9.84 -13.29
CA GLN A 495 -2.89 10.42 -14.16
C GLN A 495 -2.78 9.70 -15.51
N ASN A 496 -3.44 8.53 -15.68
CA ASN A 496 -3.16 7.58 -16.73
C ASN A 496 -1.65 7.38 -16.88
N ALA A 497 -1.02 7.00 -15.78
CA ALA A 497 0.42 6.90 -15.64
C ALA A 497 0.82 5.68 -14.81
N MET A 498 2.09 5.35 -14.80
CA MET A 498 2.67 4.34 -13.92
C MET A 498 4.11 4.69 -13.53
N ASN A 499 4.56 4.18 -12.37
CA ASN A 499 5.93 4.36 -11.92
C ASN A 499 6.59 3.00 -11.63
N PHE A 500 7.80 2.84 -12.14
CA PHE A 500 8.70 1.71 -11.86
C PHE A 500 9.96 2.23 -11.17
N PRO A 501 10.00 2.26 -9.82
CA PRO A 501 11.15 2.74 -9.07
C PRO A 501 12.44 1.96 -9.36
N ALA A 502 13.58 2.64 -9.32
CA ALA A 502 14.90 2.06 -9.62
C ALA A 502 15.23 0.82 -8.79
N ALA A 503 14.76 0.77 -7.54
CA ALA A 503 15.01 -0.36 -6.65
C ALA A 503 14.28 -1.64 -7.09
N SER A 504 13.16 -1.55 -7.79
CA SER A 504 12.46 -2.70 -8.38
C SER A 504 13.16 -3.24 -9.64
N LEU A 505 13.95 -2.40 -10.29
CA LEU A 505 14.65 -2.70 -11.54
C LEU A 505 16.05 -3.27 -11.25
N GLN A 506 16.10 -4.26 -10.34
CA GLN A 506 17.30 -4.94 -9.85
C GLN A 506 17.08 -6.46 -9.83
N PRO A 507 18.13 -7.28 -9.83
CA PRO A 507 17.96 -8.71 -9.61
C PRO A 507 17.21 -9.02 -8.29
N PRO A 508 16.31 -10.00 -8.28
CA PRO A 508 16.04 -11.00 -9.31
C PRO A 508 14.98 -10.61 -10.36
N PHE A 509 14.42 -9.41 -10.31
CA PHE A 509 13.38 -8.99 -11.24
C PHE A 509 13.93 -8.51 -12.59
N PHE A 510 14.95 -7.66 -12.57
CA PHE A 510 15.65 -7.21 -13.74
C PHE A 510 17.16 -7.45 -13.58
N ASP A 511 17.72 -8.33 -14.39
CA ASP A 511 19.17 -8.56 -14.48
C ASP A 511 19.69 -8.00 -15.81
N PRO A 512 20.51 -6.94 -15.81
CA PRO A 512 21.09 -6.40 -17.04
C PRO A 512 21.99 -7.41 -17.78
N ASN A 513 22.48 -8.45 -17.11
CA ASN A 513 23.26 -9.53 -17.71
C ASN A 513 22.44 -10.81 -17.96
N GLY A 514 21.17 -10.82 -17.55
CA GLY A 514 20.26 -11.95 -17.70
C GLY A 514 19.70 -12.08 -19.12
N SER A 515 19.09 -13.24 -19.41
CA SER A 515 18.41 -13.47 -20.69
C SER A 515 17.15 -12.61 -20.82
N ASP A 516 16.76 -12.30 -22.07
CA ASP A 516 15.47 -11.65 -22.32
C ASP A 516 14.32 -12.48 -21.77
N ALA A 517 14.36 -13.81 -21.92
CA ALA A 517 13.33 -14.70 -21.40
C ALA A 517 13.11 -14.50 -19.89
N ALA A 518 14.18 -14.53 -19.10
CA ALA A 518 14.10 -14.32 -17.65
C ALA A 518 13.61 -12.90 -17.30
N ASN A 519 14.13 -11.87 -17.97
CA ASN A 519 13.73 -10.48 -17.73
C ASN A 519 12.28 -10.19 -18.13
N TYR A 520 11.81 -10.66 -19.31
CA TYR A 520 10.41 -10.51 -19.71
C TYR A 520 9.48 -11.36 -18.84
N GLY A 521 9.91 -12.53 -18.38
CA GLY A 521 9.13 -13.35 -17.47
C GLY A 521 8.99 -12.73 -16.09
N ALA A 522 10.05 -12.11 -15.54
CA ALA A 522 10.04 -11.49 -14.22
C ALA A 522 9.53 -10.03 -14.28
N ILE A 523 10.42 -9.06 -14.55
CA ILE A 523 10.00 -7.63 -14.54
C ILE A 523 9.04 -7.31 -15.69
N GLY A 524 9.14 -7.98 -16.82
CA GLY A 524 8.23 -7.75 -17.95
C GLY A 524 6.79 -8.10 -17.60
N SER A 525 6.54 -9.18 -16.86
CA SER A 525 5.19 -9.51 -16.37
C SER A 525 4.65 -8.48 -15.39
N ILE A 526 5.51 -7.91 -14.51
CA ILE A 526 5.13 -6.81 -13.62
C ILE A 526 4.81 -5.54 -14.40
N ILE A 527 5.59 -5.20 -15.42
CA ILE A 527 5.31 -4.06 -16.31
C ILE A 527 3.96 -4.26 -17.01
N GLY A 528 3.71 -5.43 -17.55
CA GLY A 528 2.43 -5.76 -18.16
C GLY A 528 1.26 -5.71 -17.18
N HIS A 529 1.48 -6.17 -15.96
CA HIS A 529 0.52 -6.11 -14.85
C HIS A 529 0.11 -4.65 -14.56
N GLU A 530 1.07 -3.73 -14.39
CA GLU A 530 0.76 -2.31 -14.16
C GLU A 530 0.04 -1.66 -15.36
N ILE A 531 0.41 -2.01 -16.58
CA ILE A 531 -0.32 -1.56 -17.78
C ILE A 531 -1.76 -2.03 -17.72
N SER A 532 -1.98 -3.29 -17.33
CA SER A 532 -3.29 -3.93 -17.31
C SER A 532 -4.23 -3.37 -16.25
N HIS A 533 -3.70 -2.80 -15.14
CA HIS A 533 -4.51 -2.09 -14.16
C HIS A 533 -5.26 -0.88 -14.74
N SER A 534 -4.81 -0.31 -15.84
CA SER A 534 -5.59 0.72 -16.54
C SER A 534 -6.86 0.17 -17.19
N PHE A 535 -7.02 -1.16 -17.29
CA PHE A 535 -8.09 -1.86 -17.98
C PHE A 535 -8.76 -2.96 -17.16
N ASP A 536 -8.39 -3.14 -15.90
CA ASP A 536 -9.08 -4.03 -14.96
C ASP A 536 -10.47 -3.47 -14.58
N ASP A 537 -11.18 -4.11 -13.65
CA ASP A 537 -12.52 -3.70 -13.25
C ASP A 537 -12.58 -2.33 -12.55
N GLN A 538 -11.44 -1.80 -12.07
CA GLN A 538 -11.33 -0.48 -11.48
C GLN A 538 -10.80 0.56 -12.50
N GLY A 539 -9.65 0.29 -13.11
CA GLY A 539 -9.02 1.21 -14.05
C GLY A 539 -9.86 1.44 -15.31
N ALA A 540 -10.67 0.46 -15.72
CA ALA A 540 -11.62 0.61 -16.83
C ALA A 540 -12.66 1.72 -16.62
N GLN A 541 -12.84 2.22 -15.40
CA GLN A 541 -13.75 3.32 -15.10
C GLN A 541 -13.14 4.71 -15.40
N PHE A 542 -11.84 4.78 -15.69
CA PHE A 542 -11.14 6.03 -16.01
C PHE A 542 -10.77 6.10 -17.50
N ASP A 543 -10.98 7.25 -18.10
CA ASP A 543 -10.59 7.50 -19.51
C ASP A 543 -9.09 7.86 -19.66
N ALA A 544 -8.67 8.13 -20.89
CA ALA A 544 -7.29 8.50 -21.24
C ALA A 544 -6.78 9.78 -20.56
N GLN A 545 -7.68 10.62 -20.04
CA GLN A 545 -7.37 11.83 -19.29
C GLN A 545 -7.39 11.60 -17.77
N GLY A 546 -7.65 10.37 -17.30
CA GLY A 546 -7.83 10.05 -15.88
C GLY A 546 -9.17 10.50 -15.31
N ARG A 547 -10.17 10.75 -16.17
CA ARG A 547 -11.51 11.15 -15.75
C ARG A 547 -12.36 9.93 -15.48
N LEU A 548 -13.00 9.90 -14.31
CA LEU A 548 -14.00 8.89 -13.97
C LEU A 548 -15.24 9.11 -14.84
N ARG A 549 -15.46 8.25 -15.81
CA ARG A 549 -16.62 8.23 -16.67
C ARG A 549 -16.82 6.86 -17.32
N ASP A 550 -18.05 6.55 -17.70
CA ASP A 550 -18.36 5.41 -18.55
C ASP A 550 -17.98 5.72 -20.01
N TRP A 551 -17.08 4.90 -20.58
CA TRP A 551 -16.60 5.00 -21.96
C TRP A 551 -16.77 3.70 -22.75
N TRP A 552 -17.34 2.68 -22.09
CA TRP A 552 -17.64 1.39 -22.68
C TRP A 552 -19.01 1.40 -23.36
N THR A 553 -19.22 0.58 -24.41
CA THR A 553 -20.58 0.22 -24.78
C THR A 553 -21.14 -0.74 -23.73
N LYS A 554 -22.45 -0.81 -23.63
CA LYS A 554 -23.10 -1.69 -22.67
C LYS A 554 -22.75 -3.16 -22.91
N GLU A 555 -22.75 -3.56 -24.19
CA GLU A 555 -22.45 -4.90 -24.65
C GLU A 555 -21.00 -5.31 -24.34
N ASP A 556 -20.05 -4.40 -24.57
CA ASP A 556 -18.63 -4.63 -24.26
C ASP A 556 -18.42 -4.80 -22.76
N LEU A 557 -19.07 -3.95 -21.95
CA LEU A 557 -18.98 -4.04 -20.49
C LEU A 557 -19.61 -5.34 -19.95
N GLU A 558 -20.73 -5.81 -20.54
CA GLU A 558 -21.36 -7.07 -20.20
C GLU A 558 -20.44 -8.25 -20.55
N HIS A 559 -19.80 -8.21 -21.72
CA HIS A 559 -18.83 -9.25 -22.15
C HIS A 559 -17.63 -9.30 -21.20
N PHE A 560 -17.03 -8.14 -20.88
CA PHE A 560 -15.92 -8.04 -19.93
C PHE A 560 -16.30 -8.61 -18.55
N LYS A 561 -17.48 -8.27 -18.04
CA LYS A 561 -17.98 -8.78 -16.75
C LYS A 561 -18.21 -10.30 -16.78
N ALA A 562 -18.72 -10.83 -17.88
CA ALA A 562 -18.94 -12.27 -18.02
C ALA A 562 -17.61 -13.05 -18.05
N ALA A 563 -16.60 -12.54 -18.75
CA ALA A 563 -15.26 -13.12 -18.78
C ALA A 563 -14.58 -13.04 -17.39
N SER A 564 -14.66 -11.87 -16.74
CA SER A 564 -14.12 -11.64 -15.39
C SER A 564 -14.74 -12.54 -14.34
N SER A 565 -16.05 -12.84 -14.44
CA SER A 565 -16.76 -13.74 -13.52
C SER A 565 -16.21 -15.16 -13.56
N LYS A 566 -15.70 -15.63 -14.70
CA LYS A 566 -15.03 -16.94 -14.79
C LYS A 566 -13.74 -16.95 -13.96
N LEU A 567 -12.99 -15.85 -13.98
CA LEU A 567 -11.76 -15.70 -13.19
C LEU A 567 -12.08 -15.65 -11.70
N VAL A 568 -13.14 -14.94 -11.30
CA VAL A 568 -13.65 -14.94 -9.92
C VAL A 568 -13.95 -16.36 -9.44
N ALA A 569 -14.69 -17.15 -10.26
CA ALA A 569 -15.02 -18.52 -9.93
C ALA A 569 -13.76 -19.40 -9.84
N GLN A 570 -12.81 -19.25 -10.76
CA GLN A 570 -11.56 -20.00 -10.76
C GLN A 570 -10.76 -19.77 -9.47
N TYR A 571 -10.57 -18.52 -9.06
CA TYR A 571 -9.82 -18.20 -7.84
C TYR A 571 -10.58 -18.60 -6.56
N GLY A 572 -11.90 -18.57 -6.57
CA GLY A 572 -12.74 -19.05 -5.46
C GLY A 572 -12.59 -20.54 -5.15
N THR A 573 -12.01 -21.32 -6.06
CA THR A 573 -11.72 -22.74 -5.80
C THR A 573 -10.46 -22.99 -4.98
N TYR A 574 -9.57 -22.00 -4.90
CA TYR A 574 -8.29 -22.15 -4.20
C TYR A 574 -8.47 -22.04 -2.68
N LYS A 575 -7.97 -23.04 -1.96
CA LYS A 575 -8.07 -23.14 -0.50
C LYS A 575 -6.69 -23.22 0.15
N PRO A 576 -6.10 -22.08 0.56
CA PRO A 576 -4.85 -22.10 1.32
C PRO A 576 -4.97 -22.82 2.66
N PHE A 577 -6.20 -22.92 3.20
CA PHE A 577 -6.54 -23.70 4.40
C PHE A 577 -7.86 -24.44 4.18
N PRO A 578 -8.09 -25.58 4.86
CA PRO A 578 -9.34 -26.33 4.72
C PRO A 578 -10.60 -25.51 5.01
N ASP A 579 -10.48 -24.56 5.93
CA ASP A 579 -11.53 -23.67 6.44
C ASP A 579 -11.59 -22.30 5.77
N LEU A 580 -10.66 -21.99 4.83
CA LEU A 580 -10.53 -20.66 4.26
C LEU A 580 -10.15 -20.70 2.78
N ALA A 581 -11.05 -20.24 1.92
CA ALA A 581 -10.83 -20.10 0.48
C ALA A 581 -10.40 -18.68 0.10
N VAL A 582 -9.74 -18.53 -1.05
CA VAL A 582 -9.49 -17.21 -1.67
C VAL A 582 -10.82 -16.58 -2.08
N ASN A 583 -10.98 -15.31 -1.79
CA ASN A 583 -12.12 -14.54 -2.28
C ASN A 583 -11.80 -14.04 -3.70
N GLY A 584 -12.30 -14.76 -4.71
CA GLY A 584 -12.03 -14.41 -6.11
C GLY A 584 -12.55 -13.03 -6.53
N GLN A 585 -13.60 -12.52 -5.87
CA GLN A 585 -14.11 -11.17 -6.15
C GLN A 585 -13.19 -10.10 -5.55
N LEU A 586 -12.68 -10.33 -4.34
CA LEU A 586 -11.70 -9.45 -3.70
C LEU A 586 -10.43 -9.32 -4.54
N THR A 587 -9.98 -10.44 -5.11
CA THR A 587 -8.71 -10.50 -5.83
C THR A 587 -8.86 -10.30 -7.34
N LEU A 588 -10.03 -9.86 -7.83
CA LEU A 588 -10.33 -9.82 -9.26
C LEU A 588 -9.41 -8.88 -10.04
N SER A 589 -9.23 -7.63 -9.60
CA SER A 589 -8.37 -6.65 -10.28
C SER A 589 -6.96 -7.18 -10.47
N GLU A 590 -6.39 -7.75 -9.41
CA GLU A 590 -5.05 -8.31 -9.41
C GLU A 590 -4.92 -9.52 -10.34
N ASN A 591 -5.93 -10.40 -10.31
CA ASN A 591 -5.94 -11.59 -11.17
C ASN A 591 -6.11 -11.21 -12.66
N LEU A 592 -6.90 -10.17 -12.95
CA LEU A 592 -7.03 -9.60 -14.31
C LEU A 592 -5.71 -9.04 -14.80
N ALA A 593 -5.04 -8.26 -13.94
CA ALA A 593 -3.75 -7.66 -14.24
C ALA A 593 -2.64 -8.71 -14.42
N ASP A 594 -2.63 -9.76 -13.59
CA ASP A 594 -1.70 -10.89 -13.75
C ASP A 594 -1.88 -11.60 -15.09
N LEU A 595 -3.13 -11.90 -15.49
CA LEU A 595 -3.40 -12.62 -16.75
C LEU A 595 -3.00 -11.77 -17.96
N ALA A 596 -3.58 -10.58 -18.07
CA ALA A 596 -3.36 -9.69 -19.21
C ALA A 596 -1.90 -9.22 -19.30
N GLY A 597 -1.29 -8.94 -18.14
CA GLY A 597 0.09 -8.51 -18.05
C GLY A 597 1.09 -9.59 -18.47
N LEU A 598 0.89 -10.82 -18.01
CA LEU A 598 1.73 -11.95 -18.39
C LEU A 598 1.60 -12.29 -19.88
N GLU A 599 0.39 -12.23 -20.42
CA GLU A 599 0.14 -12.44 -21.85
C GLU A 599 0.80 -11.35 -22.71
N ALA A 600 0.69 -10.06 -22.34
CA ALA A 600 1.33 -8.97 -23.06
C ALA A 600 2.86 -9.04 -22.99
N ALA A 601 3.41 -9.39 -21.82
CA ALA A 601 4.85 -9.61 -21.66
C ALA A 601 5.38 -10.77 -22.51
N TYR A 602 4.60 -11.87 -22.59
CA TYR A 602 4.95 -13.01 -23.45
C TYR A 602 4.92 -12.64 -24.92
N ASP A 603 3.88 -11.94 -25.39
CA ASP A 603 3.80 -11.50 -26.78
C ASP A 603 4.94 -10.55 -27.13
N ALA A 604 5.30 -9.63 -26.22
CA ALA A 604 6.45 -8.75 -26.40
C ALA A 604 7.76 -9.55 -26.47
N PHE A 605 7.95 -10.52 -25.57
CA PHE A 605 9.10 -11.42 -25.58
C PHE A 605 9.22 -12.18 -26.90
N LYS A 606 8.12 -12.68 -27.46
CA LYS A 606 8.11 -13.41 -28.75
C LYS A 606 8.55 -12.55 -29.93
N THR A 607 8.55 -11.21 -29.81
CA THR A 607 9.10 -10.33 -30.85
C THR A 607 10.62 -10.21 -30.80
N THR A 608 11.26 -10.61 -29.71
CA THR A 608 12.73 -10.55 -29.57
C THR A 608 13.40 -11.69 -30.33
N PRO A 609 14.68 -11.54 -30.70
CA PRO A 609 15.42 -12.63 -31.34
C PRO A 609 15.48 -13.92 -30.50
N SER A 610 15.63 -13.79 -29.18
CA SER A 610 15.67 -14.90 -28.22
C SER A 610 14.32 -15.57 -27.98
N GLY A 611 13.21 -14.89 -28.24
CA GLY A 611 11.86 -15.39 -28.06
C GLY A 611 11.40 -16.47 -29.07
N LYS A 612 12.26 -16.87 -30.01
CA LYS A 612 11.89 -17.80 -31.08
C LYS A 612 12.03 -19.28 -30.74
N SER A 613 12.74 -19.64 -29.66
CA SER A 613 12.94 -21.04 -29.27
C SER A 613 11.91 -21.52 -28.24
N ALA A 614 11.59 -22.81 -28.24
CA ALA A 614 10.69 -23.42 -27.25
C ALA A 614 11.34 -23.52 -25.86
N GLU A 615 12.67 -23.59 -25.79
CA GLU A 615 13.41 -23.60 -24.52
C GLU A 615 13.30 -22.26 -23.82
N SER A 616 13.37 -21.16 -24.55
CA SER A 616 13.21 -19.82 -24.00
C SER A 616 11.81 -19.54 -23.46
N ASP A 617 10.76 -20.25 -23.94
CA ASP A 617 9.42 -20.16 -23.37
C ASP A 617 9.38 -20.72 -21.94
N ARG A 618 10.10 -21.83 -21.68
CA ARG A 618 10.22 -22.37 -20.30
C ARG A 618 10.93 -21.40 -19.38
N ASP A 619 11.99 -20.76 -19.84
CA ASP A 619 12.75 -19.79 -19.06
C ASP A 619 11.91 -18.53 -18.76
N PHE A 620 11.07 -18.09 -19.71
CA PHE A 620 10.11 -17.01 -19.50
C PHE A 620 9.14 -17.32 -18.35
N PHE A 621 8.43 -18.44 -18.42
CA PHE A 621 7.47 -18.83 -17.38
C PHE A 621 8.14 -19.14 -16.04
N LYS A 622 9.36 -19.69 -16.06
CA LYS A 622 10.15 -19.90 -14.84
C LYS A 622 10.53 -18.56 -14.19
N GLY A 623 10.95 -17.57 -14.98
CA GLY A 623 11.24 -16.21 -14.50
C GLY A 623 10.03 -15.57 -13.83
N PHE A 624 8.85 -15.70 -14.44
CA PHE A 624 7.60 -15.26 -13.85
C PHE A 624 7.35 -15.92 -12.48
N ALA A 625 7.36 -17.25 -12.41
CA ALA A 625 7.08 -17.95 -11.15
C ALA A 625 8.12 -17.66 -10.05
N GLN A 626 9.37 -17.44 -10.41
CA GLN A 626 10.44 -17.08 -9.47
C GLN A 626 10.30 -15.65 -8.92
N GLY A 627 9.72 -14.73 -9.67
CA GLY A 627 9.35 -13.41 -9.19
C GLY A 627 8.34 -13.46 -8.03
N TRP A 628 7.45 -14.44 -8.04
CA TRP A 628 6.43 -14.65 -7.00
C TRP A 628 6.83 -15.56 -5.84
N ARG A 629 8.08 -16.04 -5.77
CA ARG A 629 8.49 -16.88 -4.64
C ARG A 629 8.28 -16.18 -3.30
N SER A 630 7.58 -16.86 -2.39
CA SER A 630 7.17 -16.30 -1.10
C SER A 630 6.91 -17.41 -0.08
N LYS A 631 7.20 -17.12 1.18
CA LYS A 631 6.78 -17.87 2.37
C LYS A 631 6.07 -16.93 3.32
N MET A 632 5.00 -17.39 3.94
CA MET A 632 4.23 -16.61 4.92
C MET A 632 3.99 -17.43 6.18
N ARG A 633 4.03 -16.77 7.35
CA ARG A 633 3.56 -17.37 8.60
C ARG A 633 2.04 -17.56 8.51
N GLU A 634 1.52 -18.60 9.14
CA GLU A 634 0.09 -18.94 9.06
C GLU A 634 -0.82 -17.75 9.39
N ALA A 635 -0.56 -17.05 10.52
CA ALA A 635 -1.36 -15.89 10.91
C ALA A 635 -1.33 -14.77 9.86
N SER A 636 -0.18 -14.54 9.23
CA SER A 636 -0.02 -13.56 8.16
C SER A 636 -0.75 -13.97 6.89
N LEU A 637 -0.67 -15.26 6.52
CA LEU A 637 -1.36 -15.79 5.35
C LEU A 637 -2.89 -15.74 5.53
N ARG A 638 -3.40 -16.17 6.70
CA ARG A 638 -4.83 -16.08 7.01
C ARG A 638 -5.34 -14.65 6.93
N ARG A 639 -4.57 -13.69 7.47
CA ARG A 639 -4.90 -12.27 7.36
C ARG A 639 -4.92 -11.81 5.90
N ALA A 640 -3.89 -12.14 5.12
CA ALA A 640 -3.82 -11.76 3.72
C ALA A 640 -5.02 -12.28 2.92
N VAL A 641 -5.37 -13.55 3.08
CA VAL A 641 -6.55 -14.14 2.38
C VAL A 641 -7.85 -13.40 2.70
N LEU A 642 -7.97 -12.84 3.90
CA LEU A 642 -9.18 -12.12 4.33
C LEU A 642 -9.19 -10.64 3.92
N THR A 643 -8.02 -10.03 3.75
CA THR A 643 -7.94 -8.55 3.68
C THR A 643 -7.11 -8.00 2.53
N ASP A 644 -6.33 -8.83 1.83
CA ASP A 644 -5.48 -8.40 0.72
C ASP A 644 -6.22 -8.58 -0.62
N GLY A 645 -6.10 -7.62 -1.50
CA GLY A 645 -6.61 -7.69 -2.87
C GLY A 645 -5.82 -8.65 -3.76
N HIS A 646 -4.63 -9.07 -3.32
CA HIS A 646 -3.82 -10.04 -4.03
C HIS A 646 -4.12 -11.47 -3.55
N ALA A 647 -4.24 -12.39 -4.47
CA ALA A 647 -4.21 -13.80 -4.13
C ALA A 647 -2.82 -14.18 -3.56
N PRO A 648 -2.73 -15.18 -2.67
CA PRO A 648 -1.43 -15.68 -2.23
C PRO A 648 -0.53 -16.06 -3.41
N ALA A 649 0.78 -15.78 -3.28
CA ALA A 649 1.77 -15.88 -4.36
C ALA A 649 1.72 -17.22 -5.15
N GLN A 650 1.45 -18.34 -4.46
CA GLN A 650 1.25 -19.64 -5.11
C GLN A 650 0.14 -19.56 -6.16
N TYR A 651 -1.01 -18.98 -5.82
CA TYR A 651 -2.16 -18.91 -6.72
C TYR A 651 -2.00 -17.83 -7.79
N ARG A 652 -1.20 -16.77 -7.54
CA ARG A 652 -0.81 -15.84 -8.60
C ARG A 652 -0.04 -16.55 -9.71
N THR A 653 0.86 -17.48 -9.36
CA THR A 653 1.59 -18.26 -10.40
C THR A 653 0.68 -19.20 -11.17
N TYR A 654 -0.46 -19.61 -10.62
CA TYR A 654 -1.41 -20.52 -11.29
C TYR A 654 -2.21 -19.83 -12.40
N ILE A 655 -2.08 -18.51 -12.58
CA ILE A 655 -2.69 -17.80 -13.70
C ILE A 655 -2.23 -18.36 -15.05
N VAL A 656 -1.04 -18.97 -15.13
CA VAL A 656 -0.48 -19.62 -16.34
C VAL A 656 -1.38 -20.69 -16.93
N ARG A 657 -2.28 -21.31 -16.12
CA ARG A 657 -3.25 -22.32 -16.58
C ARG A 657 -4.27 -21.77 -17.59
N ASN A 658 -4.33 -20.44 -17.76
CA ASN A 658 -5.16 -19.81 -18.78
C ASN A 658 -4.39 -19.55 -20.10
N MET A 659 -3.06 -19.80 -20.15
CA MET A 659 -2.20 -19.48 -21.30
C MET A 659 -1.86 -20.73 -22.12
N ASP A 660 -2.30 -20.82 -23.36
CA ASP A 660 -2.00 -21.95 -24.26
C ASP A 660 -0.49 -22.18 -24.45
N ALA A 661 0.31 -21.10 -24.40
CA ALA A 661 1.76 -21.16 -24.53
C ALA A 661 2.41 -21.93 -23.38
N TRP A 662 1.88 -21.82 -22.15
CA TRP A 662 2.39 -22.55 -20.99
C TRP A 662 2.18 -24.06 -21.15
N TYR A 663 0.99 -24.49 -21.65
CA TYR A 663 0.73 -25.92 -21.94
C TYR A 663 1.73 -26.48 -22.93
N LYS A 664 2.06 -25.72 -23.98
CA LYS A 664 3.05 -26.13 -24.99
C LYS A 664 4.46 -26.19 -24.40
N ALA A 665 4.84 -25.21 -23.59
CA ALA A 665 6.18 -25.15 -23.01
C ALA A 665 6.47 -26.32 -22.05
N PHE A 666 5.46 -26.76 -21.28
CA PHE A 666 5.62 -27.76 -20.23
C PHE A 666 4.94 -29.10 -20.51
N ASP A 667 4.35 -29.26 -21.68
CA ASP A 667 3.62 -30.50 -22.09
C ASP A 667 2.56 -30.89 -21.05
N VAL A 668 1.80 -29.90 -20.55
CA VAL A 668 0.77 -30.12 -19.53
C VAL A 668 -0.44 -30.83 -20.14
N LYS A 669 -0.90 -31.92 -19.48
CA LYS A 669 -1.91 -32.85 -20.00
C LYS A 669 -3.12 -33.01 -19.08
N PRO A 670 -4.24 -33.46 -19.59
CA PRO A 670 -5.40 -33.88 -18.76
C PRO A 670 -4.97 -34.82 -17.64
N GLY A 671 -5.52 -34.60 -16.44
CA GLY A 671 -5.18 -35.36 -15.24
C GLY A 671 -4.16 -34.68 -14.32
N GLN A 672 -3.46 -33.61 -14.78
CA GLN A 672 -2.65 -32.80 -13.92
C GLN A 672 -3.51 -31.70 -13.22
N GLU A 673 -3.18 -31.34 -11.98
CA GLU A 673 -3.99 -30.48 -11.10
C GLU A 673 -4.30 -29.08 -11.68
N LEU A 674 -3.38 -28.52 -12.44
CA LEU A 674 -3.54 -27.21 -13.07
C LEU A 674 -4.12 -27.27 -14.49
N TYR A 675 -4.40 -28.47 -15.00
CA TYR A 675 -4.96 -28.61 -16.35
C TYR A 675 -6.36 -27.99 -16.43
N LEU A 676 -6.58 -27.20 -17.46
CA LEU A 676 -7.89 -26.73 -17.91
C LEU A 676 -8.09 -27.13 -19.39
N ALA A 677 -9.25 -27.63 -19.74
CA ALA A 677 -9.60 -27.79 -21.12
C ALA A 677 -9.61 -26.43 -21.85
N PRO A 678 -9.26 -26.33 -23.15
CA PRO A 678 -9.13 -25.08 -23.85
C PRO A 678 -10.30 -24.10 -23.70
N GLN A 679 -11.54 -24.60 -23.66
CA GLN A 679 -12.76 -23.82 -23.49
C GLN A 679 -12.98 -23.29 -22.05
N GLU A 680 -12.27 -23.85 -21.07
CA GLU A 680 -12.34 -23.45 -19.67
C GLU A 680 -11.29 -22.36 -19.32
N ARG A 681 -10.30 -22.15 -20.20
CA ARG A 681 -9.26 -21.14 -20.04
C ARG A 681 -9.87 -19.77 -20.16
N VAL A 682 -9.65 -18.94 -19.17
CA VAL A 682 -10.16 -17.56 -19.17
C VAL A 682 -9.36 -16.75 -20.16
N LYS A 683 -10.06 -16.06 -21.08
CA LYS A 683 -9.49 -15.11 -22.04
C LYS A 683 -10.28 -13.82 -21.95
N ILE A 684 -9.58 -12.70 -21.79
CA ILE A 684 -10.19 -11.38 -21.60
C ILE A 684 -9.68 -10.42 -22.67
N TRP A 685 -8.34 -10.34 -22.81
CA TRP A 685 -7.64 -9.40 -23.70
C TRP A 685 -6.97 -10.10 -24.88
#